data_17692daeeb7cbd20b3d2a7b933df33d9
#
_entry.id   17692daeeb7cbd20b3d2a7b933df33d9
#
_cell.length_a   1.000
_cell.length_b   1.000
_cell.length_c   1.000
_cell.angle_alpha   90.00
_cell.angle_beta   90.00
_cell.angle_gamma   90.00
#
_symmetry.space_group_name_H-M   'P 1'
#
loop_
_entity.id
_entity.type
_entity.pdbx_description
1 polymer ?
#
loop_
_entity_poly.entity_id
_entity_poly.type
_entity_poly.pdbx_seq_one_letter_code
_entity_poly.pdbx_strand_id
1 'polypeptide(L)'
;MRAVLLTLACATALTAGCSRESAPAPAAPAAHPAAAVQTPSRSHDESSYAEPDKVVIKDLALDLAVDFDQKILSGTATYALEWKDKAAKQLVLDTRDLSVEKVEGQAASGAWAPLTFQLATADKVFGSKLSIDSPEQNKLVRITYKTSPTASGLQWLEPAMTEGKQLPFMFSQSQAIHARSWVPLQDTPSVRFTYSAHVTSRPDVMVLMSADNDPAAPRDGDYSFKMPQPIPSYLLAIAAGDLNFKAIGARSGVWAEPAMVDRAAKEFEDTEKMIDVAEALYGPYRWGRYDMLVLPPSFPFGGMENPRLTFATPTVITGDKSLVSLIAHELAHSWSGNLVTNASWKDIWLNEGFTTYVQDRITESLYGKEMAEMERQIDQTELLAEVKDMAPADQALALPPLNNRDPDESLSQVAYVKGAWFLKFLEERFGRETFDPFLRSWFDDHAFQSATTDQFVAYMKKNLLPKAPNAVTEAELNAWLNEPGIPKFAMKAQSRGFSNTDTARIAWLGSGQLPNAQVTNEWVTQQWVNFIGGMGDKLSVEQLAQLDKAYHFTGTPNGEIAMRWYPLTIRSGYLEARPEIAKFIERVGRRKLIMPIYAELVKTPDGLAFAEESFARAKPGYHPITTASVEALLARAKAGQTP
;
A
#
# COMPACT_ATOMS: atom_id res chain seq x y z
N MET A 1 -9.25 69.58 -29.97
CA MET A 1 -9.99 70.73 -29.43
C MET A 1 -10.21 70.52 -27.94
N ARG A 2 -9.67 71.53 -27.14
CA ARG A 2 -9.88 71.82 -25.70
C ARG A 2 -9.60 70.72 -24.69
N ALA A 3 -8.50 70.62 -23.99
CA ALA A 3 -7.67 71.38 -23.05
C ALA A 3 -8.43 72.27 -22.05
N VAL A 4 -8.32 72.03 -20.77
CA VAL A 4 -8.28 72.89 -19.57
C VAL A 4 -7.84 71.99 -18.40
N LEU A 5 -6.69 72.01 -17.84
CA LEU A 5 -5.80 72.90 -17.09
C LEU A 5 -6.34 73.43 -15.77
N LEU A 6 -5.52 73.20 -14.72
CA LEU A 6 -5.24 73.90 -13.46
C LEU A 6 -6.20 73.59 -12.29
N THR A 7 -5.71 73.46 -11.06
CA THR A 7 -4.66 74.20 -10.34
C THR A 7 -4.18 73.49 -9.10
N LEU A 8 -2.92 73.72 -8.78
CA LEU A 8 -2.15 73.44 -7.60
C LEU A 8 -2.57 74.27 -6.40
N ALA A 9 -2.74 73.71 -5.23
CA ALA A 9 -2.64 74.46 -3.98
C ALA A 9 -1.93 73.61 -2.90
N CYS A 10 -0.74 74.04 -2.52
CA CYS A 10 -0.01 73.62 -1.32
C CYS A 10 -0.71 74.16 -0.07
N ALA A 11 -0.87 73.31 0.94
CA ALA A 11 -0.99 73.76 2.32
C ALA A 11 -0.29 72.75 3.23
N THR A 12 0.74 73.24 3.86
CA THR A 12 1.48 72.61 4.95
C THR A 12 0.65 72.60 6.22
N ALA A 13 0.55 71.48 6.91
CA ALA A 13 0.30 71.46 8.35
C ALA A 13 0.60 70.09 9.00
N LEU A 14 1.55 70.14 9.89
CA LEU A 14 1.66 69.47 11.21
C LEU A 14 1.51 67.94 11.31
N THR A 15 2.67 67.37 11.67
CA THR A 15 2.88 66.05 12.27
C THR A 15 2.05 65.86 13.54
N ALA A 16 1.15 64.88 13.53
CA ALA A 16 0.69 64.21 14.74
C ALA A 16 0.90 62.71 14.54
N GLY A 17 1.84 62.18 15.29
CA GLY A 17 2.13 60.74 15.34
C GLY A 17 0.93 60.01 15.97
N CYS A 18 0.30 59.14 15.20
CA CYS A 18 -0.55 58.08 15.70
C CYS A 18 0.21 56.75 15.48
N SER A 19 0.77 56.24 16.56
CA SER A 19 1.19 54.86 16.68
C SER A 19 -0.02 53.98 16.39
N ARG A 20 -0.06 53.31 15.23
CA ARG A 20 -0.94 52.17 15.00
C ARG A 20 -0.41 51.01 15.82
N GLU A 21 -1.05 50.73 16.93
CA GLU A 21 -1.03 49.39 17.55
C GLU A 21 -1.47 48.37 16.52
N SER A 22 -0.57 47.46 16.14
CA SER A 22 -0.88 46.29 15.36
C SER A 22 -1.80 45.39 16.19
N ALA A 23 -2.98 45.07 15.69
CA ALA A 23 -3.87 44.09 16.27
C ALA A 23 -3.11 42.75 16.46
N PRO A 24 -3.28 42.06 17.58
CA PRO A 24 -2.67 40.77 17.77
C PRO A 24 -3.21 39.77 16.75
N ALA A 25 -2.30 38.96 16.18
CA ALA A 25 -2.65 37.83 15.33
C ALA A 25 -3.65 36.91 16.06
N PRO A 26 -4.63 36.32 15.35
CA PRO A 26 -5.54 35.37 15.96
C PRO A 26 -4.76 34.24 16.63
N ALA A 27 -5.04 34.03 17.92
CA ALA A 27 -4.44 32.94 18.70
C ALA A 27 -4.76 31.61 18.01
N ALA A 28 -3.75 30.80 17.85
CA ALA A 28 -3.90 29.40 17.43
C ALA A 28 -4.97 28.72 18.33
N PRO A 29 -5.87 27.89 17.79
CA PRO A 29 -6.85 27.19 18.58
C PRO A 29 -6.12 26.38 19.66
N ALA A 30 -6.52 26.57 20.91
CA ALA A 30 -5.98 25.87 22.05
C ALA A 30 -6.13 24.35 21.80
N ALA A 31 -5.02 23.63 21.87
CA ALA A 31 -5.02 22.18 21.85
C ALA A 31 -5.92 21.71 23.01
N HIS A 32 -7.04 21.09 22.72
CA HIS A 32 -7.81 20.38 23.72
C HIS A 32 -6.92 19.30 24.33
N PRO A 33 -6.81 19.20 25.65
CA PRO A 33 -6.12 18.08 26.26
C PRO A 33 -6.87 16.81 25.85
N ALA A 34 -6.19 15.93 25.12
CA ALA A 34 -6.71 14.60 24.79
C ALA A 34 -7.14 13.93 26.11
N ALA A 35 -8.44 13.62 26.24
CA ALA A 35 -8.91 12.80 27.34
C ALA A 35 -8.14 11.48 27.26
N ALA A 36 -7.40 11.14 28.33
CA ALA A 36 -6.71 9.87 28.43
C ALA A 36 -7.77 8.74 28.35
N VAL A 37 -7.96 8.20 27.14
CA VAL A 37 -8.71 6.96 26.96
C VAL A 37 -7.87 5.91 27.65
N GLN A 38 -8.41 5.28 28.69
CA GLN A 38 -7.79 4.11 29.30
C GLN A 38 -7.65 3.05 28.21
N THR A 39 -6.44 2.86 27.74
CA THR A 39 -6.10 1.85 26.73
C THR A 39 -6.39 0.49 27.35
N PRO A 40 -7.28 -0.34 26.76
CA PRO A 40 -7.38 -1.74 27.18
C PRO A 40 -6.01 -2.39 27.10
N SER A 41 -5.73 -3.37 27.96
CA SER A 41 -4.46 -4.11 27.93
C SER A 41 -4.18 -4.53 26.49
N ARG A 42 -3.07 -4.05 25.90
CA ARG A 42 -2.69 -4.34 24.52
C ARG A 42 -2.58 -5.86 24.38
N SER A 43 -3.33 -6.45 23.45
CA SER A 43 -3.12 -7.83 23.05
C SER A 43 -1.72 -7.91 22.44
N HIS A 44 -0.93 -8.90 22.86
CA HIS A 44 0.36 -9.21 22.26
C HIS A 44 0.14 -9.46 20.76
N ASP A 45 0.93 -8.82 19.90
CA ASP A 45 0.92 -9.13 18.46
C ASP A 45 1.61 -10.47 18.24
N GLU A 46 0.86 -11.48 17.81
CA GLU A 46 1.36 -12.85 17.58
C GLU A 46 2.45 -12.92 16.51
N SER A 47 2.58 -11.88 15.68
CA SER A 47 3.54 -11.84 14.57
C SER A 47 4.89 -11.23 14.96
N SER A 48 5.08 -10.83 16.23
CA SER A 48 6.29 -10.19 16.72
C SER A 48 6.72 -10.74 18.08
N TYR A 49 8.02 -10.84 18.28
CA TYR A 49 8.62 -11.15 19.60
C TYR A 49 8.71 -9.93 20.52
N ALA A 50 8.45 -8.73 20.00
CA ALA A 50 8.57 -7.48 20.73
C ALA A 50 7.68 -7.42 21.96
N GLU A 51 8.17 -6.74 23.00
CA GLU A 51 7.47 -6.52 24.27
C GLU A 51 7.27 -5.01 24.52
N PRO A 52 6.44 -4.32 23.73
CA PRO A 52 6.31 -2.87 23.77
C PRO A 52 5.68 -2.34 25.06
N ASP A 53 5.09 -3.19 25.88
CA ASP A 53 4.61 -2.84 27.23
C ASP A 53 5.75 -2.74 28.23
N LYS A 54 6.91 -3.36 27.96
CA LYS A 54 8.11 -3.28 28.79
C LYS A 54 9.05 -2.18 28.33
N VAL A 55 9.39 -2.16 27.04
CA VAL A 55 10.26 -1.17 26.40
C VAL A 55 9.81 -0.93 24.98
N VAL A 56 9.83 0.33 24.53
CA VAL A 56 9.40 0.71 23.19
C VAL A 56 10.43 1.61 22.51
N ILE A 57 10.67 1.38 21.22
CA ILE A 57 11.46 2.26 20.35
C ILE A 57 10.64 3.53 20.09
N LYS A 58 11.26 4.70 20.30
CA LYS A 58 10.66 6.02 20.02
C LYS A 58 11.29 6.73 18.83
N ASP A 59 12.59 6.48 18.61
CA ASP A 59 13.33 7.06 17.50
C ASP A 59 14.37 6.04 17.00
N LEU A 60 14.61 6.04 15.69
CA LEU A 60 15.56 5.17 15.00
C LEU A 60 16.52 6.04 14.17
N ALA A 61 17.81 5.92 14.40
CA ALA A 61 18.84 6.49 13.54
C ALA A 61 19.57 5.36 12.80
N LEU A 62 19.51 5.40 11.47
CA LEU A 62 20.18 4.45 10.57
C LEU A 62 21.44 5.10 9.98
N ASP A 63 22.52 4.33 9.87
CA ASP A 63 23.72 4.68 9.11
C ASP A 63 24.08 3.45 8.29
N LEU A 64 23.77 3.48 6.98
CA LEU A 64 23.78 2.31 6.11
C LEU A 64 24.61 2.53 4.85
N ALA A 65 25.29 1.48 4.41
CA ALA A 65 25.91 1.38 3.10
C ALA A 65 25.14 0.39 2.22
N VAL A 66 24.83 0.81 0.99
CA VAL A 66 24.16 -0.03 -0.04
C VAL A 66 25.25 -0.65 -0.91
N ASP A 67 25.41 -1.95 -0.84
CA ASP A 67 26.35 -2.72 -1.66
C ASP A 67 25.59 -3.53 -2.71
N PHE A 68 25.59 -3.06 -3.95
CA PHE A 68 24.95 -3.73 -5.07
C PHE A 68 25.68 -5.01 -5.52
N ASP A 69 26.99 -5.08 -5.32
CA ASP A 69 27.79 -6.24 -5.76
C ASP A 69 27.53 -7.44 -4.83
N GLN A 70 27.48 -7.17 -3.52
CA GLN A 70 27.18 -8.19 -2.51
C GLN A 70 25.67 -8.34 -2.26
N LYS A 71 24.83 -7.43 -2.75
CA LYS A 71 23.38 -7.36 -2.53
C LYS A 71 23.03 -7.31 -1.04
N ILE A 72 23.71 -6.45 -0.28
CA ILE A 72 23.49 -6.26 1.14
C ILE A 72 23.36 -4.77 1.51
N LEU A 73 22.67 -4.53 2.63
CA LEU A 73 22.79 -3.34 3.43
C LEU A 73 23.67 -3.65 4.64
N SER A 74 24.59 -2.76 4.98
CA SER A 74 25.44 -2.93 6.17
C SER A 74 25.63 -1.60 6.88
N GLY A 75 25.74 -1.63 8.21
CA GLY A 75 25.95 -0.42 8.98
C GLY A 75 25.41 -0.52 10.40
N THR A 76 24.80 0.57 10.90
CA THR A 76 24.27 0.62 12.25
C THR A 76 22.83 1.09 12.33
N ALA A 77 22.12 0.56 13.33
CA ALA A 77 20.83 1.06 13.78
C ALA A 77 20.95 1.48 15.25
N THR A 78 20.62 2.73 15.54
CA THR A 78 20.64 3.29 16.90
C THR A 78 19.23 3.64 17.32
N TYR A 79 18.81 3.15 18.48
CA TYR A 79 17.45 3.28 18.99
C TYR A 79 17.41 4.19 20.22
N ALA A 80 16.48 5.16 20.23
CA ALA A 80 16.07 5.83 21.46
C ALA A 80 14.90 5.05 22.08
N LEU A 81 15.06 4.63 23.34
CA LEU A 81 14.17 3.72 24.04
C LEU A 81 13.42 4.42 25.17
N GLU A 82 12.13 4.05 25.32
CA GLU A 82 11.32 4.36 26.49
C GLU A 82 11.06 3.07 27.26
N TRP A 83 11.65 2.95 28.46
CA TRP A 83 11.43 1.85 29.39
C TRP A 83 10.17 2.12 30.22
N LYS A 84 9.10 1.38 29.96
CA LYS A 84 7.82 1.52 30.67
C LYS A 84 7.79 0.69 31.94
N ASP A 85 8.39 -0.50 31.90
CA ASP A 85 8.51 -1.40 33.06
C ASP A 85 9.92 -1.24 33.68
N LYS A 86 9.97 -0.74 34.93
CA LYS A 86 11.22 -0.59 35.71
C LYS A 86 11.89 -1.93 36.06
N ALA A 87 11.14 -3.03 36.04
CA ALA A 87 11.66 -4.37 36.29
C ALA A 87 12.27 -5.01 35.05
N ALA A 88 11.94 -4.53 33.86
CA ALA A 88 12.46 -5.07 32.62
C ALA A 88 13.96 -4.86 32.50
N LYS A 89 14.69 -5.87 32.03
CA LYS A 89 16.15 -5.88 31.89
C LYS A 89 16.61 -6.27 30.48
N GLN A 90 15.68 -6.47 29.57
CA GLN A 90 15.96 -6.87 28.19
C GLN A 90 15.19 -6.01 27.21
N LEU A 91 15.85 -5.64 26.11
CA LEU A 91 15.22 -5.19 24.88
C LEU A 91 15.05 -6.40 23.95
N VAL A 92 13.84 -6.62 23.46
CA VAL A 92 13.53 -7.69 22.51
C VAL A 92 13.19 -7.08 21.16
N LEU A 93 13.87 -7.56 20.11
CA LEU A 93 13.69 -7.17 18.73
C LEU A 93 13.42 -8.39 17.84
N ASP A 94 12.77 -8.13 16.71
CA ASP A 94 12.58 -9.08 15.62
C ASP A 94 13.72 -8.96 14.62
N THR A 95 14.18 -10.10 14.10
CA THR A 95 15.17 -10.18 13.01
C THR A 95 14.82 -11.33 12.06
N ARG A 96 15.27 -11.24 10.82
CA ARG A 96 15.20 -12.35 9.87
C ARG A 96 16.49 -12.35 9.04
N ASP A 97 17.31 -13.40 9.21
CA ASP A 97 18.55 -13.61 8.45
C ASP A 97 19.57 -12.46 8.53
N LEU A 98 19.52 -11.66 9.61
CA LEU A 98 20.48 -10.61 9.87
C LEU A 98 21.74 -11.16 10.53
N SER A 99 22.91 -10.69 10.11
CA SER A 99 24.18 -10.89 10.80
C SER A 99 24.40 -9.75 11.80
N VAL A 100 24.13 -10.00 13.08
CA VAL A 100 24.38 -9.05 14.17
C VAL A 100 25.84 -9.19 14.62
N GLU A 101 26.62 -8.12 14.43
CA GLU A 101 28.06 -8.14 14.69
C GLU A 101 28.40 -7.58 16.08
N LYS A 102 27.70 -6.52 16.50
CA LYS A 102 27.96 -5.81 17.76
C LYS A 102 26.71 -5.15 18.31
N VAL A 103 26.54 -5.17 19.61
CA VAL A 103 25.49 -4.43 20.33
C VAL A 103 26.11 -3.60 21.44
N GLU A 104 25.76 -2.33 21.53
CA GLU A 104 26.28 -1.38 22.49
C GLU A 104 25.15 -0.57 23.12
N GLY A 105 25.25 -0.31 24.42
CA GLY A 105 24.40 0.61 25.16
C GLY A 105 25.15 1.88 25.53
N GLN A 106 24.49 3.03 25.45
CA GLN A 106 25.08 4.27 25.92
C GLN A 106 24.85 4.42 27.41
N ALA A 107 25.95 4.53 28.19
CA ALA A 107 25.90 4.81 29.62
C ALA A 107 25.44 6.26 29.90
N ALA A 108 25.04 6.56 31.12
CA ALA A 108 24.69 7.93 31.55
C ALA A 108 25.81 8.97 31.34
N SER A 109 27.07 8.52 31.31
CA SER A 109 28.25 9.33 30.98
C SER A 109 28.37 9.73 29.51
N GLY A 110 27.52 9.15 28.62
CA GLY A 110 27.61 9.28 27.16
C GLY A 110 28.53 8.25 26.47
N ALA A 111 29.29 7.47 27.24
CA ALA A 111 30.15 6.43 26.67
C ALA A 111 29.36 5.21 26.19
N TRP A 112 29.78 4.65 25.06
CA TRP A 112 29.24 3.40 24.53
C TRP A 112 29.96 2.20 25.13
N ALA A 113 29.21 1.20 25.58
CA ALA A 113 29.75 -0.04 26.15
C ALA A 113 29.07 -1.25 25.53
N PRO A 114 29.76 -2.37 25.31
CA PRO A 114 29.19 -3.60 24.81
C PRO A 114 28.05 -4.11 25.69
N LEU A 115 26.97 -4.59 25.07
CA LEU A 115 25.87 -5.30 25.71
C LEU A 115 25.88 -6.76 25.26
N THR A 116 25.55 -7.66 26.19
CA THR A 116 25.32 -9.08 25.88
C THR A 116 24.01 -9.21 25.10
N PHE A 117 24.03 -10.03 24.07
CA PHE A 117 22.85 -10.35 23.30
C PHE A 117 22.77 -11.83 22.94
N GLN A 118 21.58 -12.31 22.65
CA GLN A 118 21.32 -13.65 22.21
C GLN A 118 20.34 -13.63 21.02
N LEU A 119 20.72 -14.31 19.94
CA LEU A 119 19.87 -14.56 18.80
C LEU A 119 19.29 -15.98 18.91
N ALA A 120 17.98 -16.11 18.99
CA ALA A 120 17.30 -17.40 19.05
C ALA A 120 17.35 -18.13 17.71
N THR A 121 17.09 -19.44 17.72
CA THR A 121 16.91 -20.23 16.51
C THR A 121 15.78 -19.62 15.67
N ALA A 122 16.01 -19.51 14.36
CA ALA A 122 15.06 -18.92 13.44
C ALA A 122 13.78 -19.77 13.33
N ASP A 123 12.63 -19.12 13.47
CA ASP A 123 11.35 -19.60 12.99
C ASP A 123 11.23 -19.34 11.48
N LYS A 124 10.54 -20.21 10.77
CA LYS A 124 10.39 -20.11 9.32
C LYS A 124 9.60 -18.86 8.90
N VAL A 125 8.56 -18.49 9.67
CA VAL A 125 7.66 -17.36 9.39
C VAL A 125 8.14 -16.11 10.10
N PHE A 126 8.50 -16.20 11.40
CA PHE A 126 8.75 -15.04 12.24
C PHE A 126 10.22 -14.63 12.33
N GLY A 127 11.14 -15.44 11.77
CA GLY A 127 12.58 -15.20 11.90
C GLY A 127 13.10 -15.45 13.30
N SER A 128 14.06 -14.66 13.77
CA SER A 128 14.74 -14.89 15.05
C SER A 128 14.46 -13.78 16.05
N LYS A 129 14.16 -14.18 17.29
CA LYS A 129 14.11 -13.26 18.43
C LYS A 129 15.54 -12.83 18.78
N LEU A 130 15.79 -11.51 18.79
CA LEU A 130 17.01 -10.92 19.31
C LEU A 130 16.74 -10.36 20.72
N SER A 131 17.36 -10.95 21.74
CA SER A 131 17.29 -10.50 23.14
C SER A 131 18.58 -9.79 23.52
N ILE A 132 18.50 -8.55 23.99
CA ILE A 132 19.64 -7.71 24.38
C ILE A 132 19.52 -7.41 25.85
N ASP A 133 20.53 -7.79 26.64
CA ASP A 133 20.58 -7.50 28.07
C ASP A 133 20.93 -6.03 28.29
N SER A 134 20.04 -5.31 28.96
CA SER A 134 20.20 -3.90 29.31
C SER A 134 19.82 -3.67 30.77
N PRO A 135 20.61 -4.19 31.73
CA PRO A 135 20.28 -4.13 33.15
C PRO A 135 20.14 -2.71 33.70
N GLU A 136 20.87 -1.77 33.10
CA GLU A 136 20.84 -0.34 33.45
C GLU A 136 19.75 0.43 32.70
N GLN A 137 18.91 -0.26 31.89
CA GLN A 137 17.89 0.36 31.05
C GLN A 137 18.44 1.50 30.18
N ASN A 138 19.47 1.17 29.36
CA ASN A 138 20.09 2.14 28.47
C ASN A 138 19.04 2.86 27.62
N LYS A 139 19.11 4.20 27.58
CA LYS A 139 18.20 5.01 26.76
C LYS A 139 18.52 4.94 25.28
N LEU A 140 19.80 4.72 24.95
CA LEU A 140 20.26 4.50 23.58
C LEU A 140 20.92 3.13 23.48
N VAL A 141 20.54 2.37 22.47
CA VAL A 141 21.15 1.09 22.08
C VAL A 141 21.52 1.17 20.61
N ARG A 142 22.73 0.72 20.25
CA ARG A 142 23.22 0.69 18.87
C ARG A 142 23.58 -0.74 18.48
N ILE A 143 23.15 -1.14 17.29
CA ILE A 143 23.44 -2.45 16.70
C ILE A 143 24.21 -2.25 15.41
N THR A 144 25.38 -2.90 15.28
CA THR A 144 26.11 -3.03 14.02
C THR A 144 25.71 -4.35 13.38
N TYR A 145 25.28 -4.31 12.12
CA TYR A 145 24.72 -5.49 11.44
C TYR A 145 24.88 -5.41 9.92
N LYS A 146 24.58 -6.51 9.27
CA LYS A 146 24.37 -6.59 7.81
C LYS A 146 23.23 -7.53 7.46
N THR A 147 22.61 -7.26 6.31
CA THR A 147 21.52 -8.07 5.76
C THR A 147 22.04 -9.32 5.05
N SER A 148 21.14 -10.27 4.80
CA SER A 148 21.38 -11.36 3.86
C SER A 148 21.21 -10.85 2.42
N PRO A 149 21.96 -11.39 1.43
CA PRO A 149 21.69 -11.15 0.01
C PRO A 149 20.30 -11.61 -0.45
N THR A 150 19.67 -12.50 0.33
CA THR A 150 18.34 -13.06 0.10
C THR A 150 17.30 -12.54 1.11
N ALA A 151 17.54 -11.36 1.69
CA ALA A 151 16.62 -10.73 2.63
C ALA A 151 15.22 -10.61 2.01
N SER A 152 14.20 -11.13 2.72
CA SER A 152 12.84 -11.22 2.18
C SER A 152 12.18 -9.85 1.91
N GLY A 153 12.62 -8.81 2.58
CA GLY A 153 12.14 -7.43 2.41
C GLY A 153 12.96 -6.60 1.42
N LEU A 154 13.95 -7.17 0.73
CA LEU A 154 14.77 -6.44 -0.25
C LEU A 154 14.74 -7.16 -1.60
N GLN A 155 14.61 -6.38 -2.67
CA GLN A 155 14.81 -6.88 -4.03
C GLN A 155 15.97 -6.14 -4.70
N TRP A 156 16.86 -6.90 -5.30
CA TRP A 156 18.01 -6.44 -6.06
C TRP A 156 17.85 -6.79 -7.52
N LEU A 157 17.89 -5.79 -8.40
CA LEU A 157 17.68 -5.95 -9.83
C LEU A 157 18.97 -5.60 -10.59
N GLU A 158 19.38 -6.52 -11.44
CA GLU A 158 20.46 -6.25 -12.40
C GLU A 158 20.01 -5.19 -13.43
N PRO A 159 20.93 -4.44 -14.05
CA PRO A 159 20.58 -3.43 -15.04
C PRO A 159 19.63 -3.93 -16.14
N ALA A 160 19.81 -5.17 -16.61
CA ALA A 160 18.95 -5.76 -17.64
C ALA A 160 17.47 -5.87 -17.24
N MET A 161 17.16 -5.82 -15.95
CA MET A 161 15.83 -5.97 -15.38
C MET A 161 15.15 -4.62 -15.08
N THR A 162 15.86 -3.51 -15.22
CA THR A 162 15.34 -2.15 -15.05
C THR A 162 14.78 -1.62 -16.38
N GLU A 163 14.02 -0.53 -16.35
CA GLU A 163 13.49 0.09 -17.57
C GLU A 163 14.62 0.68 -18.44
N GLY A 164 15.58 1.37 -17.78
CA GLY A 164 16.70 2.03 -18.45
C GLY A 164 17.80 1.09 -18.94
N LYS A 165 17.88 -0.16 -18.44
CA LYS A 165 18.90 -1.18 -18.79
C LYS A 165 20.35 -0.76 -18.53
N GLN A 166 20.60 0.29 -17.76
CA GLN A 166 21.94 0.88 -17.56
C GLN A 166 22.47 0.67 -16.15
N LEU A 167 21.65 0.97 -15.13
CA LEU A 167 22.04 0.92 -13.73
C LEU A 167 21.22 -0.14 -12.97
N PRO A 168 21.79 -0.73 -11.91
CA PRO A 168 21.05 -1.64 -11.06
C PRO A 168 19.98 -0.87 -10.26
N PHE A 169 19.02 -1.62 -9.71
CA PHE A 169 17.98 -1.09 -8.87
C PHE A 169 17.82 -1.92 -7.61
N MET A 170 17.52 -1.29 -6.49
CA MET A 170 17.16 -1.96 -5.24
C MET A 170 15.95 -1.26 -4.64
N PHE A 171 15.03 -2.02 -4.04
CA PHE A 171 13.94 -1.49 -3.25
C PHE A 171 13.54 -2.44 -2.12
N SER A 172 12.92 -1.87 -1.09
CA SER A 172 12.36 -2.64 0.02
C SER A 172 10.86 -2.86 -0.14
N GLN A 173 10.36 -3.96 0.48
CA GLN A 173 8.96 -4.20 0.76
C GLN A 173 8.86 -4.72 2.20
N SER A 174 8.41 -3.87 3.11
CA SER A 174 8.44 -4.15 4.54
C SER A 174 7.14 -4.75 5.09
N GLN A 175 6.00 -4.56 4.44
CA GLN A 175 4.71 -5.16 4.82
C GLN A 175 4.68 -6.66 4.47
N ALA A 176 4.13 -7.57 5.27
CA ALA A 176 3.61 -7.31 6.63
C ALA A 176 4.74 -7.25 7.68
N ILE A 177 5.64 -8.24 7.74
CA ILE A 177 6.73 -8.41 8.74
C ILE A 177 8.09 -8.64 8.08
N HIS A 178 8.38 -7.89 7.01
CA HIS A 178 9.64 -8.01 6.29
C HIS A 178 10.65 -6.92 6.64
N ALA A 179 10.26 -5.86 7.40
CA ALA A 179 11.20 -4.86 7.89
C ALA A 179 12.33 -5.49 8.70
N ARG A 180 12.03 -6.52 9.51
CA ARG A 180 12.98 -7.31 10.30
C ARG A 180 14.06 -8.03 9.49
N SER A 181 13.90 -8.13 8.17
CA SER A 181 14.91 -8.75 7.30
C SER A 181 16.01 -7.78 6.87
N TRP A 182 15.82 -6.46 7.13
CA TRP A 182 16.82 -5.47 6.76
C TRP A 182 17.13 -4.44 7.86
N VAL A 183 16.30 -4.36 8.91
CA VAL A 183 16.59 -3.63 10.15
C VAL A 183 16.18 -4.49 11.35
N PRO A 184 17.04 -4.71 12.37
CA PRO A 184 16.61 -5.35 13.61
C PRO A 184 15.72 -4.39 14.40
N LEU A 185 14.43 -4.67 14.60
CA LEU A 185 13.52 -3.71 15.24
C LEU A 185 12.30 -4.38 15.89
N GLN A 186 11.43 -3.61 16.51
CA GLN A 186 10.12 -4.07 16.96
C GLN A 186 9.17 -4.06 15.77
N ASP A 187 9.10 -5.19 15.03
CA ASP A 187 8.40 -5.29 13.75
C ASP A 187 6.91 -5.65 13.95
N THR A 188 6.19 -4.69 14.46
CA THR A 188 4.74 -4.77 14.73
C THR A 188 4.08 -3.42 14.43
N PRO A 189 2.89 -3.39 13.84
CA PRO A 189 2.18 -2.14 13.57
C PRO A 189 1.72 -1.41 14.83
N SER A 190 1.82 -2.03 16.01
CA SER A 190 1.52 -1.39 17.29
C SER A 190 2.62 -0.45 17.81
N VAL A 191 3.84 -0.55 17.27
CA VAL A 191 4.99 0.31 17.64
C VAL A 191 5.21 1.35 16.56
N ARG A 192 5.30 2.61 16.95
CA ARG A 192 5.55 3.75 16.05
C ARG A 192 6.76 4.53 16.54
N PHE A 193 7.61 4.92 15.61
CA PHE A 193 8.85 5.66 15.87
C PHE A 193 9.10 6.71 14.78
N THR A 194 9.75 7.80 15.15
CA THR A 194 10.39 8.73 14.20
C THR A 194 11.71 8.16 13.72
N TYR A 195 12.21 8.59 12.56
CA TYR A 195 13.55 8.16 12.17
C TYR A 195 14.34 9.20 11.40
N SER A 196 15.66 9.01 11.43
CA SER A 196 16.62 9.63 10.53
C SER A 196 17.51 8.57 9.92
N ALA A 197 18.03 8.84 8.74
CA ALA A 197 18.97 7.93 8.09
C ALA A 197 20.07 8.71 7.37
N HIS A 198 21.29 8.17 7.44
CA HIS A 198 22.38 8.49 6.54
C HIS A 198 22.66 7.24 5.72
N VAL A 199 22.68 7.37 4.39
CA VAL A 199 22.84 6.24 3.48
C VAL A 199 23.89 6.53 2.44
N THR A 200 24.92 5.69 2.38
CA THR A 200 25.93 5.74 1.34
C THR A 200 25.69 4.68 0.26
N SER A 201 26.01 5.01 -0.97
CA SER A 201 25.83 4.14 -2.14
C SER A 201 26.85 4.47 -3.21
N ARG A 202 26.81 3.79 -4.35
CA ARG A 202 27.54 4.20 -5.54
C ARG A 202 27.05 5.58 -6.04
N PRO A 203 27.93 6.45 -6.57
CA PRO A 203 27.60 7.85 -6.86
C PRO A 203 26.69 8.05 -8.09
N ASP A 204 26.41 7.01 -8.87
CA ASP A 204 25.59 7.09 -10.09
C ASP A 204 24.10 6.70 -9.86
N VAL A 205 23.70 6.31 -8.64
CA VAL A 205 22.31 6.03 -8.28
C VAL A 205 21.79 7.06 -7.29
N MET A 206 20.50 7.38 -7.38
CA MET A 206 19.76 8.14 -6.37
C MET A 206 19.23 7.18 -5.32
N VAL A 207 19.38 7.53 -4.04
CA VAL A 207 18.72 6.82 -2.92
C VAL A 207 17.52 7.64 -2.46
N LEU A 208 16.42 6.96 -2.16
CA LEU A 208 15.19 7.52 -1.61
C LEU A 208 14.72 6.70 -0.41
N MET A 209 14.05 7.35 0.54
CA MET A 209 13.41 6.68 1.68
C MET A 209 11.99 7.22 1.92
N SER A 210 11.19 6.50 2.71
CA SER A 210 9.89 6.98 3.22
C SER A 210 10.07 8.15 4.21
N ALA A 211 10.64 9.25 3.74
CA ALA A 211 11.09 10.42 4.50
C ALA A 211 11.07 11.70 3.65
N ASP A 212 11.65 12.77 4.12
CA ASP A 212 11.99 13.92 3.29
C ASP A 212 13.03 13.50 2.25
N ASN A 213 12.67 13.62 0.97
CA ASN A 213 13.57 13.42 -0.17
C ASN A 213 13.77 14.78 -0.87
N ASP A 214 15.02 15.22 -1.03
CA ASP A 214 15.33 16.45 -1.74
C ASP A 214 15.48 16.20 -3.25
N PRO A 215 14.58 16.71 -4.10
CA PRO A 215 14.69 16.56 -5.54
C PRO A 215 15.93 17.22 -6.16
N ALA A 216 16.57 18.13 -5.44
CA ALA A 216 17.79 18.83 -5.86
C ALA A 216 19.07 18.19 -5.30
N ALA A 217 18.96 17.11 -4.51
CA ALA A 217 20.13 16.43 -3.95
C ALA A 217 21.07 15.97 -5.09
N PRO A 218 22.39 16.18 -4.94
CA PRO A 218 23.35 15.69 -5.92
C PRO A 218 23.39 14.15 -5.90
N ARG A 219 23.71 13.57 -7.05
CA ARG A 219 24.03 12.13 -7.14
C ARG A 219 25.52 11.97 -6.85
N ASP A 220 25.87 11.92 -5.58
CA ASP A 220 27.27 11.78 -5.13
C ASP A 220 27.49 10.54 -4.26
N GLY A 221 26.43 9.79 -4.00
CA GLY A 221 26.46 8.57 -3.18
C GLY A 221 26.35 8.80 -1.69
N ASP A 222 25.99 10.00 -1.24
CA ASP A 222 25.85 10.38 0.18
C ASP A 222 24.50 11.07 0.40
N TYR A 223 23.60 10.43 1.16
CA TYR A 223 22.22 10.87 1.30
C TYR A 223 21.80 10.90 2.77
N SER A 224 21.07 11.94 3.16
CA SER A 224 20.50 12.08 4.50
C SER A 224 19.00 12.25 4.45
N PHE A 225 18.29 11.56 5.36
CA PHE A 225 16.83 11.51 5.41
C PHE A 225 16.33 11.81 6.82
N LYS A 226 15.10 12.37 6.89
CA LYS A 226 14.41 12.60 8.15
C LYS A 226 12.92 12.35 8.00
N MET A 227 12.37 11.55 8.90
CA MET A 227 10.94 11.29 9.04
C MET A 227 10.48 11.74 10.43
N PRO A 228 9.95 12.96 10.56
CA PRO A 228 9.57 13.52 11.86
C PRO A 228 8.22 13.00 12.37
N GLN A 229 7.40 12.44 11.51
CA GLN A 229 6.14 11.80 11.92
C GLN A 229 6.42 10.36 12.35
N PRO A 230 5.81 9.88 13.46
CA PRO A 230 6.02 8.51 13.90
C PRO A 230 5.28 7.52 13.00
N ILE A 231 6.01 6.55 12.47
CA ILE A 231 5.50 5.49 11.59
C ILE A 231 5.70 4.10 12.20
N PRO A 232 4.87 3.11 11.88
CA PRO A 232 5.17 1.70 12.17
C PRO A 232 6.24 1.16 11.23
N SER A 233 6.84 0.05 11.61
CA SER A 233 7.96 -0.59 10.90
C SER A 233 7.66 -0.95 9.45
N TYR A 234 6.45 -1.40 9.15
CA TYR A 234 6.08 -1.85 7.81
C TYR A 234 6.06 -0.71 6.77
N LEU A 235 6.04 0.55 7.22
CA LEU A 235 6.10 1.75 6.40
C LEU A 235 7.54 2.30 6.21
N LEU A 236 8.53 1.67 6.83
CA LEU A 236 9.93 2.02 6.60
C LEU A 236 10.37 1.47 5.24
N ALA A 237 10.78 2.37 4.34
CA ALA A 237 11.12 2.00 2.98
C ALA A 237 12.41 2.68 2.50
N ILE A 238 13.13 1.97 1.63
CA ILE A 238 14.31 2.45 0.93
C ILE A 238 14.27 1.98 -0.53
N ALA A 239 14.73 2.81 -1.44
CA ALA A 239 14.98 2.45 -2.84
C ALA A 239 16.24 3.13 -3.35
N ALA A 240 16.95 2.49 -4.28
CA ALA A 240 18.12 3.06 -4.93
C ALA A 240 18.16 2.64 -6.40
N GLY A 241 18.38 3.60 -7.31
CA GLY A 241 18.36 3.34 -8.75
C GLY A 241 18.64 4.58 -9.60
N ASP A 242 18.48 4.44 -10.91
CA ASP A 242 18.53 5.56 -11.83
C ASP A 242 17.21 6.34 -11.81
N LEU A 243 17.07 7.24 -10.85
CA LEU A 243 15.82 7.92 -10.55
C LEU A 243 15.90 9.41 -10.85
N ASN A 244 14.92 9.91 -11.60
CA ASN A 244 14.67 11.32 -11.83
C ASN A 244 13.37 11.75 -11.16
N PHE A 245 13.30 13.02 -10.76
CA PHE A 245 12.10 13.62 -10.19
C PHE A 245 11.38 14.51 -11.20
N LYS A 246 10.04 14.46 -11.15
CA LYS A 246 9.18 15.43 -11.82
C LYS A 246 8.06 15.88 -10.90
N ALA A 247 8.00 17.18 -10.63
CA ALA A 247 6.90 17.78 -9.86
C ALA A 247 5.58 17.65 -10.65
N ILE A 248 4.50 17.28 -9.95
CA ILE A 248 3.13 17.27 -10.47
C ILE A 248 2.38 18.48 -9.94
N GLY A 249 2.59 18.83 -8.68
CA GLY A 249 1.95 19.95 -8.01
C GLY A 249 2.85 20.58 -6.94
N ALA A 250 2.28 21.40 -6.08
CA ALA A 250 3.04 22.11 -5.05
C ALA A 250 3.61 21.15 -3.99
N ARG A 251 2.89 20.08 -3.68
CA ARG A 251 3.24 19.12 -2.62
C ARG A 251 3.27 17.67 -3.10
N SER A 252 3.27 17.44 -4.42
CA SER A 252 3.35 16.11 -5.02
C SER A 252 4.31 16.06 -6.20
N GLY A 253 4.88 14.89 -6.43
CA GLY A 253 5.78 14.61 -7.54
C GLY A 253 5.95 13.12 -7.79
N VAL A 254 6.67 12.80 -8.87
CA VAL A 254 6.99 11.43 -9.26
C VAL A 254 8.49 11.26 -9.39
N TRP A 255 8.99 10.21 -8.75
CA TRP A 255 10.28 9.63 -8.98
C TRP A 255 10.13 8.40 -9.88
N ALA A 256 10.94 8.29 -10.89
CA ALA A 256 10.98 7.12 -11.77
C ALA A 256 12.29 7.09 -12.56
N GLU A 257 12.56 5.96 -13.19
CA GLU A 257 13.64 5.89 -14.19
C GLU A 257 13.40 6.90 -15.34
N PRO A 258 14.46 7.45 -15.95
CA PRO A 258 14.33 8.55 -16.94
C PRO A 258 13.35 8.29 -18.08
N ALA A 259 13.25 7.05 -18.58
CA ALA A 259 12.32 6.67 -19.64
C ALA A 259 10.84 6.65 -19.21
N MET A 260 10.59 6.63 -17.89
CA MET A 260 9.24 6.48 -17.31
C MET A 260 8.70 7.77 -16.68
N VAL A 261 9.55 8.66 -16.18
CA VAL A 261 9.15 9.77 -15.32
C VAL A 261 8.12 10.71 -15.95
N ASP A 262 8.26 11.02 -17.24
CA ASP A 262 7.31 11.91 -17.92
C ASP A 262 5.94 11.26 -18.12
N ARG A 263 5.92 9.98 -18.47
CA ARG A 263 4.68 9.19 -18.62
C ARG A 263 3.95 9.06 -17.30
N ALA A 264 4.68 8.75 -16.23
CA ALA A 264 4.14 8.65 -14.88
C ALA A 264 3.58 9.98 -14.37
N ALA A 265 4.31 11.09 -14.56
CA ALA A 265 3.84 12.41 -14.16
C ALA A 265 2.55 12.82 -14.91
N LYS A 266 2.43 12.44 -16.19
CA LYS A 266 1.21 12.69 -16.97
C LYS A 266 0.04 11.84 -16.49
N GLU A 267 0.28 10.56 -16.21
CA GLU A 267 -0.76 9.66 -15.70
C GLU A 267 -1.29 10.12 -14.36
N PHE A 268 -0.41 10.58 -13.46
CA PHE A 268 -0.73 10.94 -12.08
C PHE A 268 -1.03 12.43 -11.87
N GLU A 269 -1.26 13.20 -12.93
CA GLU A 269 -1.42 14.67 -12.85
C GLU A 269 -2.62 15.15 -12.00
N ASP A 270 -3.58 14.26 -11.69
CA ASP A 270 -4.73 14.58 -10.85
C ASP A 270 -4.48 14.38 -9.34
N THR A 271 -3.28 14.00 -8.92
CA THR A 271 -2.94 13.69 -7.52
C THR A 271 -3.24 14.84 -6.55
N GLU A 272 -2.93 16.11 -6.91
CA GLU A 272 -3.27 17.27 -6.05
C GLU A 272 -4.77 17.40 -5.82
N LYS A 273 -5.59 17.14 -6.86
CA LYS A 273 -7.05 17.16 -6.74
C LYS A 273 -7.56 16.04 -5.84
N MET A 274 -6.90 14.86 -5.88
CA MET A 274 -7.22 13.75 -4.98
C MET A 274 -6.94 14.14 -3.52
N ILE A 275 -5.79 14.81 -3.26
CA ILE A 275 -5.45 15.32 -1.93
C ILE A 275 -6.51 16.32 -1.46
N ASP A 276 -6.88 17.30 -2.30
CA ASP A 276 -7.87 18.31 -1.94
C ASP A 276 -9.23 17.70 -1.59
N VAL A 277 -9.69 16.70 -2.34
CA VAL A 277 -10.93 15.95 -2.05
C VAL A 277 -10.84 15.23 -0.72
N ALA A 278 -9.76 14.51 -0.47
CA ALA A 278 -9.58 13.76 0.76
C ALA A 278 -9.47 14.69 1.99
N GLU A 279 -8.75 15.81 1.87
CA GLU A 279 -8.67 16.83 2.94
C GLU A 279 -10.03 17.43 3.27
N ALA A 280 -10.85 17.73 2.26
CA ALA A 280 -12.18 18.27 2.46
C ALA A 280 -13.08 17.30 3.26
N LEU A 281 -12.96 16.00 3.03
CA LEU A 281 -13.77 14.96 3.68
C LEU A 281 -13.20 14.54 5.04
N TYR A 282 -11.90 14.30 5.14
CA TYR A 282 -11.29 13.57 6.24
C TYR A 282 -10.26 14.37 7.06
N GLY A 283 -10.08 15.66 6.76
CA GLY A 283 -9.16 16.55 7.46
C GLY A 283 -7.78 16.64 6.79
N PRO A 284 -6.89 17.49 7.34
CA PRO A 284 -5.67 17.89 6.63
C PRO A 284 -4.72 16.72 6.38
N TYR A 285 -4.05 16.75 5.22
CA TYR A 285 -2.91 15.87 4.91
C TYR A 285 -1.73 16.21 5.83
N ARG A 286 -1.27 15.25 6.65
CA ARG A 286 -0.34 15.52 7.78
C ARG A 286 1.10 15.08 7.49
N TRP A 287 1.41 14.66 6.27
CA TRP A 287 2.69 14.07 5.91
C TRP A 287 3.63 15.03 5.18
N GLY A 288 3.20 16.27 4.87
CA GLY A 288 3.97 17.27 4.14
C GLY A 288 3.87 17.08 2.63
N ARG A 289 4.79 16.32 2.01
CA ARG A 289 4.74 15.97 0.58
C ARG A 289 4.14 14.58 0.38
N TYR A 290 3.49 14.41 -0.76
CA TYR A 290 3.04 13.12 -1.29
C TYR A 290 3.78 12.87 -2.61
N ASP A 291 4.92 12.22 -2.54
CA ASP A 291 5.66 11.81 -3.72
C ASP A 291 5.45 10.32 -4.00
N MET A 292 5.50 9.95 -5.26
CA MET A 292 5.33 8.57 -5.72
C MET A 292 6.60 8.09 -6.39
N LEU A 293 7.00 6.85 -6.13
CA LEU A 293 8.08 6.17 -6.84
C LEU A 293 7.50 5.07 -7.71
N VAL A 294 7.64 5.21 -9.02
CA VAL A 294 7.32 4.12 -9.96
C VAL A 294 8.46 3.13 -9.94
N LEU A 295 8.17 1.94 -9.46
CA LEU A 295 9.11 0.83 -9.35
C LEU A 295 9.26 0.06 -10.67
N PRO A 296 10.32 -0.76 -10.82
CA PRO A 296 10.40 -1.73 -11.91
C PRO A 296 9.22 -2.71 -11.94
N PRO A 297 8.92 -3.34 -13.10
CA PRO A 297 7.77 -4.24 -13.26
C PRO A 297 7.76 -5.48 -12.37
N SER A 298 8.85 -5.79 -11.70
CA SER A 298 8.98 -6.89 -10.72
C SER A 298 8.25 -6.63 -9.39
N PHE A 299 7.81 -5.41 -9.12
CA PHE A 299 7.13 -5.07 -7.88
C PHE A 299 5.88 -5.95 -7.68
N PRO A 300 5.74 -6.64 -6.50
CA PRO A 300 4.76 -7.72 -6.33
C PRO A 300 3.32 -7.25 -6.10
N PHE A 301 3.13 -5.96 -5.76
CA PHE A 301 1.85 -5.35 -5.42
C PHE A 301 1.40 -4.29 -6.45
N GLY A 302 0.26 -3.66 -6.19
CA GLY A 302 -0.21 -2.50 -6.94
C GLY A 302 0.53 -1.25 -6.52
N GLY A 303 0.52 -0.99 -5.23
CA GLY A 303 1.24 0.08 -4.56
C GLY A 303 1.75 -0.35 -3.20
N MET A 304 2.36 0.59 -2.50
CA MET A 304 2.72 0.50 -1.09
C MET A 304 2.69 1.91 -0.51
N GLU A 305 1.93 2.08 0.52
CA GLU A 305 1.56 3.35 1.15
C GLU A 305 2.68 4.04 1.96
N ASN A 306 3.94 3.79 1.68
CA ASN A 306 5.05 4.40 2.43
C ASN A 306 4.88 5.93 2.49
N PRO A 307 4.76 6.54 3.69
CA PRO A 307 4.52 7.96 3.81
C PRO A 307 5.61 8.79 3.11
N ARG A 308 5.21 9.84 2.38
CA ARG A 308 6.08 10.74 1.62
C ARG A 308 6.79 10.10 0.41
N LEU A 309 6.67 8.78 0.22
CA LEU A 309 7.21 8.05 -0.93
C LEU A 309 6.39 6.79 -1.21
N THR A 310 5.17 6.98 -1.69
CA THR A 310 4.33 5.87 -2.14
C THR A 310 5.01 5.11 -3.26
N PHE A 311 5.12 3.80 -3.13
CA PHE A 311 5.58 2.95 -4.23
C PHE A 311 4.40 2.61 -5.15
N ALA A 312 4.61 2.65 -6.46
CA ALA A 312 3.59 2.32 -7.45
C ALA A 312 4.14 1.37 -8.51
N THR A 313 3.32 0.41 -8.91
CA THR A 313 3.64 -0.46 -10.05
C THR A 313 3.59 0.31 -11.37
N PRO A 314 4.48 0.06 -12.33
CA PRO A 314 4.36 0.66 -13.66
C PRO A 314 3.14 0.16 -14.44
N THR A 315 2.48 -0.93 -13.99
CA THR A 315 1.28 -1.47 -14.65
C THR A 315 0.05 -0.57 -14.51
N VAL A 316 0.09 0.46 -13.65
CA VAL A 316 -0.96 1.48 -13.54
C VAL A 316 -0.87 2.54 -14.63
N ILE A 317 0.28 2.66 -15.31
CA ILE A 317 0.52 3.67 -16.35
C ILE A 317 0.00 3.16 -17.69
N THR A 318 -1.28 3.36 -17.93
CA THR A 318 -1.98 2.94 -19.16
C THR A 318 -2.03 4.02 -20.23
N GLY A 319 -1.81 5.28 -19.84
CA GLY A 319 -1.84 6.45 -20.73
C GLY A 319 -3.23 7.07 -20.88
N ASP A 320 -4.24 6.51 -20.24
CA ASP A 320 -5.65 6.96 -20.29
C ASP A 320 -6.25 7.21 -18.89
N LYS A 321 -5.45 7.11 -17.85
CA LYS A 321 -5.82 7.26 -16.43
C LYS A 321 -6.89 6.26 -15.94
N SER A 322 -7.12 5.18 -16.67
CA SER A 322 -8.17 4.20 -16.32
C SER A 322 -7.89 3.40 -15.05
N LEU A 323 -6.65 3.42 -14.55
CA LEU A 323 -6.23 2.69 -13.35
C LEU A 323 -5.69 3.61 -12.23
N VAL A 324 -5.94 4.92 -12.31
CA VAL A 324 -5.45 5.87 -11.29
C VAL A 324 -6.20 5.79 -9.95
N SER A 325 -7.28 5.03 -9.87
CA SER A 325 -7.89 4.66 -8.59
C SER A 325 -6.90 3.96 -7.65
N LEU A 326 -5.87 3.28 -8.18
CA LEU A 326 -4.76 2.80 -7.37
C LEU A 326 -4.05 3.95 -6.65
N ILE A 327 -3.77 5.06 -7.33
CA ILE A 327 -3.14 6.23 -6.69
C ILE A 327 -4.07 6.87 -5.66
N ALA A 328 -5.38 6.87 -5.91
CA ALA A 328 -6.35 7.29 -4.90
C ALA A 328 -6.35 6.38 -3.68
N HIS A 329 -6.16 5.05 -3.86
CA HIS A 329 -6.01 4.07 -2.79
C HIS A 329 -4.76 4.37 -1.94
N GLU A 330 -3.59 4.45 -2.58
CA GLU A 330 -2.33 4.71 -1.87
C GLU A 330 -2.32 6.08 -1.17
N LEU A 331 -2.97 7.08 -1.76
CA LEU A 331 -3.15 8.38 -1.11
C LEU A 331 -4.09 8.28 0.10
N ALA A 332 -5.18 7.52 0.00
CA ALA A 332 -6.16 7.33 1.08
C ALA A 332 -5.52 6.72 2.34
N HIS A 333 -4.48 5.92 2.17
CA HIS A 333 -3.68 5.43 3.29
C HIS A 333 -3.07 6.55 4.16
N SER A 334 -2.95 7.75 3.66
CA SER A 334 -2.49 8.90 4.46
C SER A 334 -3.40 9.20 5.65
N TRP A 335 -4.63 8.73 5.65
CA TRP A 335 -5.59 8.78 6.77
C TRP A 335 -5.80 7.41 7.41
N SER A 336 -5.97 6.36 6.59
CA SER A 336 -6.15 4.99 7.07
C SER A 336 -4.92 4.15 6.77
N GLY A 337 -4.36 3.46 7.74
CA GLY A 337 -3.08 2.74 7.62
C GLY A 337 -1.91 3.55 8.15
N ASN A 338 -1.66 4.75 7.63
CA ASN A 338 -0.54 5.58 8.04
C ASN A 338 -0.86 6.44 9.27
N LEU A 339 -1.94 7.22 9.25
CA LEU A 339 -2.31 8.08 10.37
C LEU A 339 -2.94 7.28 11.50
N VAL A 340 -3.95 6.46 11.17
CA VAL A 340 -4.55 5.48 12.07
C VAL A 340 -4.22 4.10 11.55
N THR A 341 -3.36 3.38 12.27
CA THR A 341 -2.84 2.08 11.86
C THR A 341 -3.61 0.95 12.57
N ASN A 342 -3.77 -0.20 11.94
CA ASN A 342 -4.20 -1.43 12.64
C ASN A 342 -3.19 -1.82 13.72
N ALA A 343 -3.62 -2.22 14.90
CA ALA A 343 -2.72 -2.55 16.01
C ALA A 343 -2.06 -3.93 15.86
N SER A 344 -2.66 -4.81 15.07
CA SER A 344 -2.13 -6.13 14.72
C SER A 344 -2.62 -6.53 13.33
N TRP A 345 -2.02 -7.55 12.72
CA TRP A 345 -2.38 -7.98 11.36
C TRP A 345 -3.77 -8.62 11.27
N LYS A 346 -4.33 -9.12 12.35
CA LYS A 346 -5.74 -9.55 12.40
C LYS A 346 -6.74 -8.39 12.28
N ASP A 347 -6.31 -7.16 12.53
CA ASP A 347 -7.11 -5.93 12.41
C ASP A 347 -6.92 -5.21 11.07
N ILE A 348 -6.30 -5.84 10.08
CA ILE A 348 -5.87 -5.24 8.81
C ILE A 348 -7.01 -4.56 8.03
N TRP A 349 -8.26 -4.97 8.21
CA TRP A 349 -9.40 -4.31 7.57
C TRP A 349 -9.59 -2.84 8.01
N LEU A 350 -9.10 -2.47 9.24
CA LEU A 350 -9.07 -1.08 9.70
C LEU A 350 -8.12 -0.21 8.86
N ASN A 351 -7.14 -0.83 8.23
CA ASN A 351 -6.26 -0.20 7.25
C ASN A 351 -6.94 -0.25 5.87
N GLU A 352 -7.03 -1.43 5.27
CA GLU A 352 -7.38 -1.62 3.87
C GLU A 352 -8.86 -1.33 3.54
N GLY A 353 -9.78 -1.72 4.41
CA GLY A 353 -11.20 -1.50 4.20
C GLY A 353 -11.60 -0.02 4.24
N PHE A 354 -11.00 0.74 5.17
CA PHE A 354 -11.18 2.19 5.22
C PHE A 354 -10.55 2.87 4.01
N THR A 355 -9.37 2.44 3.65
CA THR A 355 -8.64 2.98 2.48
C THR A 355 -9.41 2.75 1.19
N THR A 356 -9.94 1.55 0.97
CA THR A 356 -10.79 1.24 -0.20
C THR A 356 -12.06 2.08 -0.21
N TYR A 357 -12.70 2.29 0.95
CA TYR A 357 -13.85 3.18 1.05
C TYR A 357 -13.48 4.65 0.71
N VAL A 358 -12.36 5.16 1.21
CA VAL A 358 -11.88 6.53 0.92
C VAL A 358 -11.49 6.66 -0.55
N GLN A 359 -10.83 5.67 -1.14
CA GLN A 359 -10.55 5.58 -2.58
C GLN A 359 -11.82 5.75 -3.41
N ASP A 360 -12.89 5.02 -3.09
CA ASP A 360 -14.18 5.11 -3.77
C ASP A 360 -14.76 6.53 -3.70
N ARG A 361 -14.63 7.19 -2.55
CA ARG A 361 -15.11 8.58 -2.34
C ARG A 361 -14.29 9.59 -3.15
N ILE A 362 -12.97 9.40 -3.29
CA ILE A 362 -12.10 10.22 -4.15
C ILE A 362 -12.48 9.97 -5.62
N THR A 363 -12.60 8.72 -6.04
CA THR A 363 -13.00 8.32 -7.40
C THR A 363 -14.36 8.90 -7.77
N GLU A 364 -15.35 8.81 -6.87
CA GLU A 364 -16.68 9.39 -7.08
C GLU A 364 -16.62 10.90 -7.29
N SER A 365 -15.81 11.61 -6.50
CA SER A 365 -15.70 13.06 -6.57
C SER A 365 -15.02 13.57 -7.84
N LEU A 366 -14.02 12.89 -8.34
CA LEU A 366 -13.20 13.33 -9.48
C LEU A 366 -13.64 12.74 -10.82
N TYR A 367 -14.06 11.49 -10.82
CA TYR A 367 -14.37 10.73 -12.05
C TYR A 367 -15.85 10.36 -12.15
N GLY A 368 -16.64 10.73 -11.16
CA GLY A 368 -18.09 10.56 -11.15
C GLY A 368 -18.56 9.26 -10.53
N LYS A 369 -19.83 9.29 -10.11
CA LYS A 369 -20.48 8.17 -9.41
C LYS A 369 -20.43 6.86 -10.22
N GLU A 370 -20.59 6.94 -11.53
CA GLU A 370 -20.65 5.76 -12.41
C GLU A 370 -19.32 5.01 -12.42
N MET A 371 -18.18 5.74 -12.45
CA MET A 371 -16.86 5.12 -12.38
C MET A 371 -16.67 4.38 -11.04
N ALA A 372 -16.97 5.03 -9.93
CA ALA A 372 -16.87 4.40 -8.61
C ALA A 372 -17.81 3.18 -8.47
N GLU A 373 -19.01 3.22 -9.08
CA GLU A 373 -19.91 2.06 -9.07
C GLU A 373 -19.38 0.90 -9.91
N MET A 374 -18.74 1.18 -11.07
CA MET A 374 -18.09 0.13 -11.87
C MET A 374 -16.96 -0.55 -11.09
N GLU A 375 -16.11 0.21 -10.44
CA GLU A 375 -15.00 -0.33 -9.62
C GLU A 375 -15.55 -1.17 -8.47
N ARG A 376 -16.48 -0.65 -7.68
CA ARG A 376 -17.12 -1.41 -6.59
C ARG A 376 -17.78 -2.70 -7.08
N GLN A 377 -18.43 -2.70 -8.25
CA GLN A 377 -19.07 -3.90 -8.79
C GLN A 377 -18.04 -4.95 -9.21
N ILE A 378 -16.87 -4.55 -9.77
CA ILE A 378 -15.76 -5.46 -10.07
C ILE A 378 -15.26 -6.08 -8.77
N ASP A 379 -14.91 -5.25 -7.79
CA ASP A 379 -14.33 -5.67 -6.52
C ASP A 379 -15.26 -6.61 -5.74
N GLN A 380 -16.56 -6.28 -5.66
CA GLN A 380 -17.56 -7.14 -5.05
C GLN A 380 -17.69 -8.48 -5.79
N THR A 381 -17.55 -8.49 -7.11
CA THR A 381 -17.60 -9.72 -7.91
C THR A 381 -16.37 -10.59 -7.65
N GLU A 382 -15.19 -9.99 -7.56
CA GLU A 382 -13.92 -10.67 -7.22
C GLU A 382 -13.99 -11.23 -5.79
N LEU A 383 -14.43 -10.45 -4.80
CA LEU A 383 -14.64 -10.92 -3.43
C LEU A 383 -15.61 -12.11 -3.35
N LEU A 384 -16.77 -12.02 -4.03
CA LEU A 384 -17.76 -13.10 -4.04
C LEU A 384 -17.24 -14.38 -4.71
N ALA A 385 -16.24 -14.28 -5.58
CA ALA A 385 -15.56 -15.45 -6.14
C ALA A 385 -14.54 -16.01 -5.14
N GLU A 386 -13.72 -15.16 -4.53
CA GLU A 386 -12.66 -15.56 -3.58
C GLU A 386 -13.20 -16.26 -2.34
N VAL A 387 -14.27 -15.73 -1.72
CA VAL A 387 -14.83 -16.32 -0.49
C VAL A 387 -15.40 -17.74 -0.67
N LYS A 388 -15.65 -18.21 -1.90
CA LYS A 388 -16.12 -19.59 -2.15
C LYS A 388 -15.07 -20.63 -1.78
N ASP A 389 -13.81 -20.30 -1.98
CA ASP A 389 -12.68 -21.20 -1.79
C ASP A 389 -11.91 -20.91 -0.49
N MET A 390 -12.31 -19.84 0.25
CA MET A 390 -11.68 -19.39 1.48
C MET A 390 -12.27 -20.11 2.70
N ALA A 391 -11.42 -20.42 3.69
CA ALA A 391 -11.86 -20.96 4.96
C ALA A 391 -12.85 -19.99 5.67
N PRO A 392 -13.97 -20.49 6.27
CA PRO A 392 -14.96 -19.60 6.88
C PRO A 392 -14.40 -18.64 7.93
N ALA A 393 -13.39 -19.05 8.70
CA ALA A 393 -12.77 -18.21 9.72
C ALA A 393 -12.04 -16.99 9.12
N ASP A 394 -11.51 -17.11 7.91
CA ASP A 394 -10.77 -16.04 7.23
C ASP A 394 -11.70 -15.07 6.46
N GLN A 395 -13.01 -15.35 6.45
CA GLN A 395 -14.02 -14.50 5.80
C GLN A 395 -14.62 -13.43 6.75
N ALA A 396 -14.22 -13.41 8.03
CA ALA A 396 -14.63 -12.39 8.99
C ALA A 396 -13.76 -11.13 8.87
N LEU A 397 -14.33 -9.93 9.14
CA LEU A 397 -13.52 -8.71 9.27
C LEU A 397 -12.70 -8.73 10.57
N ALA A 398 -13.33 -9.10 11.69
CA ALA A 398 -12.62 -9.36 12.93
C ALA A 398 -12.01 -10.76 12.87
N LEU A 399 -10.81 -10.85 12.27
CA LEU A 399 -10.12 -12.13 12.14
C LEU A 399 -9.83 -12.76 13.51
N PRO A 400 -9.94 -14.09 13.63
CA PRO A 400 -9.44 -14.80 14.80
C PRO A 400 -7.90 -14.67 14.89
N PRO A 401 -7.30 -15.09 16.02
CA PRO A 401 -5.84 -15.19 16.12
C PRO A 401 -5.24 -15.94 14.93
N LEU A 402 -4.13 -15.43 14.39
CA LEU A 402 -3.48 -16.01 13.21
C LEU A 402 -2.82 -17.37 13.50
N ASN A 403 -2.61 -17.71 14.79
CA ASN A 403 -2.10 -19.02 15.24
C ASN A 403 -0.80 -19.43 14.52
N ASN A 404 0.19 -18.56 14.51
CA ASN A 404 1.49 -18.75 13.85
C ASN A 404 1.44 -18.84 12.32
N ARG A 405 0.36 -18.42 11.67
CA ARG A 405 0.33 -18.25 10.20
C ARG A 405 1.09 -16.98 9.80
N ASP A 406 1.54 -16.96 8.56
CA ASP A 406 2.16 -15.77 7.96
C ASP A 406 1.11 -14.66 7.88
N PRO A 407 1.37 -13.46 8.45
CA PRO A 407 0.42 -12.36 8.37
C PRO A 407 0.13 -11.87 6.95
N ASP A 408 0.97 -12.16 5.96
CA ASP A 408 0.68 -11.89 4.54
C ASP A 408 -0.59 -12.64 4.06
N GLU A 409 -0.97 -13.74 4.73
CA GLU A 409 -2.22 -14.46 4.45
C GLU A 409 -3.48 -13.68 4.87
N SER A 410 -3.36 -12.66 5.72
CA SER A 410 -4.47 -11.79 6.11
C SER A 410 -4.82 -10.73 5.07
N LEU A 411 -3.93 -10.50 4.10
CA LEU A 411 -4.12 -9.56 2.99
C LEU A 411 -5.00 -10.18 1.90
N SER A 412 -6.31 -10.26 2.16
CA SER A 412 -7.31 -10.83 1.25
C SER A 412 -8.37 -9.79 0.88
N GLN A 413 -9.16 -10.04 -0.16
CA GLN A 413 -10.27 -9.15 -0.55
C GLN A 413 -11.29 -8.94 0.57
N VAL A 414 -11.30 -9.80 1.58
CA VAL A 414 -12.14 -9.60 2.78
C VAL A 414 -11.73 -8.33 3.51
N ALA A 415 -10.45 -8.12 3.76
CA ALA A 415 -9.97 -6.91 4.43
C ALA A 415 -10.32 -5.64 3.63
N TYR A 416 -10.07 -5.66 2.32
CA TYR A 416 -10.29 -4.53 1.41
C TYR A 416 -11.77 -4.29 1.14
N VAL A 417 -12.39 -5.23 0.43
CA VAL A 417 -13.71 -5.04 -0.17
C VAL A 417 -14.85 -5.25 0.81
N LYS A 418 -14.82 -6.32 1.64
CA LYS A 418 -15.85 -6.48 2.69
C LYS A 418 -15.76 -5.35 3.72
N GLY A 419 -14.54 -4.89 4.05
CA GLY A 419 -14.31 -3.74 4.94
C GLY A 419 -14.92 -2.46 4.37
N ALA A 420 -14.62 -2.12 3.11
CA ALA A 420 -15.21 -0.96 2.43
C ALA A 420 -16.73 -1.08 2.30
N TRP A 421 -17.23 -2.27 2.02
CA TRP A 421 -18.68 -2.52 1.91
C TRP A 421 -19.41 -2.35 3.25
N PHE A 422 -18.77 -2.74 4.34
CA PHE A 422 -19.30 -2.45 5.69
C PHE A 422 -19.36 -0.95 5.96
N LEU A 423 -18.32 -0.17 5.64
CA LEU A 423 -18.33 1.28 5.79
C LEU A 423 -19.39 1.93 4.89
N LYS A 424 -19.54 1.44 3.66
CA LYS A 424 -20.61 1.89 2.75
C LYS A 424 -21.99 1.58 3.30
N PHE A 425 -22.21 0.41 3.91
CA PHE A 425 -23.44 0.07 4.63
C PHE A 425 -23.72 1.08 5.75
N LEU A 426 -22.72 1.46 6.54
CA LEU A 426 -22.90 2.48 7.58
C LEU A 426 -23.24 3.85 6.97
N GLU A 427 -22.54 4.27 5.90
CA GLU A 427 -22.88 5.51 5.16
C GLU A 427 -24.33 5.52 4.71
N GLU A 428 -24.84 4.42 4.17
CA GLU A 428 -26.22 4.31 3.68
C GLU A 428 -27.27 4.37 4.82
N ARG A 429 -26.92 3.82 5.99
CA ARG A 429 -27.81 3.82 7.17
C ARG A 429 -27.87 5.17 7.90
N PHE A 430 -26.77 5.91 7.93
CA PHE A 430 -26.66 7.18 8.66
C PHE A 430 -26.72 8.43 7.77
N GLY A 431 -26.51 8.26 6.46
CA GLY A 431 -26.34 9.37 5.52
C GLY A 431 -24.98 10.05 5.66
N ARG A 432 -24.51 10.64 4.57
CA ARG A 432 -23.18 11.31 4.48
C ARG A 432 -23.04 12.48 5.47
N GLU A 433 -24.10 13.23 5.69
CA GLU A 433 -24.10 14.37 6.63
C GLU A 433 -23.76 13.95 8.07
N THR A 434 -24.04 12.69 8.44
CA THR A 434 -23.73 12.12 9.75
C THR A 434 -22.45 11.31 9.72
N PHE A 435 -22.24 10.50 8.66
CA PHE A 435 -21.17 9.54 8.58
C PHE A 435 -19.80 10.19 8.28
N ASP A 436 -19.73 11.16 7.36
CA ASP A 436 -18.47 11.83 7.01
C ASP A 436 -17.83 12.56 8.22
N PRO A 437 -18.58 13.36 9.03
CA PRO A 437 -18.01 13.94 10.25
C PRO A 437 -17.59 12.89 11.29
N PHE A 438 -18.31 11.77 11.40
CA PHE A 438 -17.92 10.67 12.29
C PHE A 438 -16.57 10.06 11.86
N LEU A 439 -16.40 9.78 10.58
CA LEU A 439 -15.19 9.18 10.05
C LEU A 439 -14.00 10.14 10.18
N ARG A 440 -14.21 11.44 9.90
CA ARG A 440 -13.21 12.47 10.15
C ARG A 440 -12.79 12.51 11.62
N SER A 441 -13.75 12.47 12.55
CA SER A 441 -13.45 12.45 13.99
C SER A 441 -12.67 11.21 14.40
N TRP A 442 -12.94 10.05 13.79
CA TRP A 442 -12.17 8.83 14.01
C TRP A 442 -10.68 9.04 13.67
N PHE A 443 -10.38 9.62 12.49
CA PHE A 443 -9.01 9.90 12.08
C PHE A 443 -8.33 10.98 12.93
N ASP A 444 -9.06 12.02 13.33
CA ASP A 444 -8.52 13.09 14.16
C ASP A 444 -8.20 12.61 15.60
N ASP A 445 -9.13 11.87 16.22
CA ASP A 445 -9.01 11.41 17.61
C ASP A 445 -7.93 10.31 17.77
N HIS A 446 -7.62 9.57 16.70
CA HIS A 446 -6.64 8.48 16.72
C HIS A 446 -5.40 8.78 15.89
N ALA A 447 -5.17 10.05 15.54
CA ALA A 447 -4.02 10.45 14.72
C ALA A 447 -2.69 9.98 15.32
N PHE A 448 -1.87 9.34 14.47
CA PHE A 448 -0.58 8.74 14.83
C PHE A 448 -0.66 7.65 15.91
N GLN A 449 -1.78 6.95 15.97
CA GLN A 449 -2.01 5.84 16.88
C GLN A 449 -2.31 4.56 16.09
N SER A 450 -2.18 3.42 16.79
CA SER A 450 -2.60 2.12 16.29
C SER A 450 -3.85 1.66 17.04
N ALA A 451 -4.85 1.14 16.33
CA ALA A 451 -6.15 0.78 16.86
C ALA A 451 -6.53 -0.66 16.55
N THR A 452 -7.34 -1.27 17.41
CA THR A 452 -7.93 -2.59 17.20
C THR A 452 -9.37 -2.47 16.67
N THR A 453 -9.89 -3.55 16.11
CA THR A 453 -11.31 -3.68 15.73
C THR A 453 -12.24 -3.36 16.91
N ASP A 454 -11.93 -3.86 18.11
CA ASP A 454 -12.74 -3.59 19.31
C ASP A 454 -12.78 -2.10 19.67
N GLN A 455 -11.66 -1.39 19.53
CA GLN A 455 -11.60 0.06 19.76
C GLN A 455 -12.43 0.82 18.74
N PHE A 456 -12.40 0.46 17.46
CA PHE A 456 -13.27 1.07 16.46
C PHE A 456 -14.75 0.80 16.75
N VAL A 457 -15.11 -0.43 17.08
CA VAL A 457 -16.50 -0.78 17.44
C VAL A 457 -16.98 0.00 18.66
N ALA A 458 -16.16 0.12 19.70
CA ALA A 458 -16.48 0.93 20.88
C ALA A 458 -16.66 2.41 20.53
N TYR A 459 -15.79 2.96 19.67
CA TYR A 459 -15.88 4.35 19.19
C TYR A 459 -17.16 4.58 18.37
N MET A 460 -17.49 3.66 17.47
CA MET A 460 -18.72 3.69 16.65
C MET A 460 -19.97 3.63 17.53
N LYS A 461 -20.02 2.72 18.50
CA LYS A 461 -21.14 2.59 19.46
C LYS A 461 -21.34 3.85 20.28
N LYS A 462 -20.28 4.56 20.62
CA LYS A 462 -20.34 5.81 21.39
C LYS A 462 -20.70 7.02 20.52
N ASN A 463 -20.16 7.14 19.33
CA ASN A 463 -20.16 8.39 18.57
C ASN A 463 -21.08 8.39 17.33
N LEU A 464 -21.39 7.20 16.75
CA LEU A 464 -22.22 7.07 15.56
C LEU A 464 -23.62 6.52 15.87
N LEU A 465 -23.71 5.35 16.52
CA LEU A 465 -25.01 4.67 16.72
C LEU A 465 -26.06 5.55 17.42
N PRO A 466 -25.72 6.39 18.41
CA PRO A 466 -26.71 7.27 19.07
C PRO A 466 -27.27 8.37 18.16
N LYS A 467 -26.64 8.65 16.99
CA LYS A 467 -27.12 9.69 16.05
C LYS A 467 -28.40 9.26 15.33
N ALA A 468 -28.60 7.96 15.12
CA ALA A 468 -29.83 7.38 14.59
C ALA A 468 -30.10 6.03 15.28
N PRO A 469 -30.75 6.05 16.44
CA PRO A 469 -31.10 4.82 17.19
C PRO A 469 -31.89 3.86 16.29
N ASN A 470 -31.51 2.59 16.28
CA ASN A 470 -32.10 1.51 15.44
C ASN A 470 -31.75 1.57 13.94
N ALA A 471 -30.92 2.48 13.47
CA ALA A 471 -30.43 2.46 12.07
C ALA A 471 -29.62 1.20 11.76
N VAL A 472 -28.89 0.69 12.77
CA VAL A 472 -28.10 -0.53 12.70
C VAL A 472 -28.29 -1.33 13.97
N THR A 473 -28.55 -2.62 13.83
CA THR A 473 -28.74 -3.56 14.95
C THR A 473 -27.43 -4.27 15.33
N GLU A 474 -27.33 -4.77 16.56
CA GLU A 474 -26.19 -5.61 16.99
C GLU A 474 -26.05 -6.88 16.13
N ALA A 475 -27.17 -7.45 15.65
CA ALA A 475 -27.13 -8.61 14.76
C ALA A 475 -26.53 -8.26 13.40
N GLU A 476 -26.84 -7.09 12.83
CA GLU A 476 -26.22 -6.63 11.58
C GLU A 476 -24.73 -6.35 11.76
N LEU A 477 -24.33 -5.75 12.88
CA LEU A 477 -22.91 -5.53 13.20
C LEU A 477 -22.17 -6.87 13.33
N ASN A 478 -22.76 -7.83 14.04
CA ASN A 478 -22.17 -9.16 14.17
C ASN A 478 -22.02 -9.86 12.80
N ALA A 479 -23.04 -9.75 11.94
CA ALA A 479 -23.00 -10.35 10.61
C ALA A 479 -21.87 -9.77 9.74
N TRP A 480 -21.59 -8.47 9.82
CA TRP A 480 -20.48 -7.85 9.12
C TRP A 480 -19.11 -8.21 9.69
N LEU A 481 -18.98 -8.15 11.02
CA LEU A 481 -17.68 -8.23 11.70
C LEU A 481 -17.22 -9.67 11.90
N ASN A 482 -18.13 -10.57 12.33
CA ASN A 482 -17.75 -11.87 12.87
C ASN A 482 -18.24 -13.07 12.03
N GLU A 483 -19.25 -12.88 11.15
CA GLU A 483 -19.78 -13.99 10.38
C GLU A 483 -19.06 -14.14 9.02
N PRO A 484 -18.94 -15.39 8.52
CA PRO A 484 -18.35 -15.64 7.20
C PRO A 484 -19.24 -15.12 6.07
N GLY A 485 -18.62 -14.88 4.92
CA GLY A 485 -19.30 -14.41 3.72
C GLY A 485 -19.79 -12.97 3.80
N ILE A 486 -20.74 -12.64 2.95
CA ILE A 486 -21.34 -11.30 2.85
C ILE A 486 -22.78 -11.36 3.37
N PRO A 487 -23.18 -10.45 4.29
CA PRO A 487 -24.54 -10.42 4.82
C PRO A 487 -25.61 -10.33 3.70
N LYS A 488 -26.70 -11.08 3.84
CA LYS A 488 -27.76 -11.13 2.80
C LYS A 488 -28.47 -9.79 2.56
N PHE A 489 -28.40 -8.88 3.53
CA PHE A 489 -28.97 -7.53 3.46
C PHE A 489 -28.00 -6.51 2.84
N ALA A 490 -26.75 -6.90 2.54
CA ALA A 490 -25.77 -6.02 1.91
C ALA A 490 -26.21 -5.64 0.50
N MET A 491 -26.31 -4.34 0.23
CA MET A 491 -26.67 -3.85 -1.10
C MET A 491 -25.48 -3.98 -2.05
N LYS A 492 -25.72 -4.59 -3.21
CA LYS A 492 -24.68 -4.76 -4.23
C LYS A 492 -24.58 -3.51 -5.10
N ALA A 493 -23.36 -3.15 -5.46
CA ALA A 493 -23.11 -2.11 -6.45
C ALA A 493 -23.71 -2.51 -7.82
N GLN A 494 -24.28 -1.54 -8.51
CA GLN A 494 -24.89 -1.73 -9.84
C GLN A 494 -24.57 -0.54 -10.74
N SER A 495 -23.81 -0.81 -11.80
CA SER A 495 -23.42 0.17 -12.81
C SER A 495 -24.27 0.05 -14.07
N ARG A 496 -24.70 1.19 -14.61
CA ARG A 496 -25.36 1.27 -15.93
C ARG A 496 -24.39 0.97 -17.06
N GLY A 497 -23.11 1.36 -16.90
CA GLY A 497 -22.06 1.05 -17.87
C GLY A 497 -21.92 -0.44 -18.11
N PHE A 498 -22.04 -1.25 -17.04
CA PHE A 498 -21.97 -2.70 -17.17
C PHE A 498 -23.23 -3.32 -17.78
N SER A 499 -24.41 -2.75 -17.55
CA SER A 499 -25.63 -3.20 -18.24
C SER A 499 -25.49 -3.09 -19.76
N ASN A 500 -24.81 -2.06 -20.25
CA ASN A 500 -24.56 -1.90 -21.69
C ASN A 500 -23.53 -2.92 -22.22
N THR A 501 -22.44 -3.16 -21.49
CA THR A 501 -21.45 -4.17 -21.88
C THR A 501 -22.00 -5.58 -21.81
N ASP A 502 -22.83 -5.89 -20.82
CA ASP A 502 -23.52 -7.18 -20.69
C ASP A 502 -24.48 -7.41 -21.86
N THR A 503 -25.24 -6.41 -22.24
CA THR A 503 -26.13 -6.47 -23.42
C THR A 503 -25.33 -6.76 -24.70
N ALA A 504 -24.23 -6.06 -24.90
CA ALA A 504 -23.33 -6.23 -26.04
C ALA A 504 -22.72 -7.66 -26.07
N ARG A 505 -22.26 -8.13 -24.90
CA ARG A 505 -21.71 -9.49 -24.73
C ARG A 505 -22.73 -10.58 -25.05
N ILE A 506 -23.94 -10.47 -24.49
CA ILE A 506 -25.02 -11.42 -24.70
C ILE A 506 -25.40 -11.46 -26.18
N ALA A 507 -25.53 -10.31 -26.84
CA ALA A 507 -25.83 -10.21 -28.27
C ALA A 507 -24.75 -10.89 -29.11
N TRP A 508 -23.45 -10.65 -28.81
CA TRP A 508 -22.33 -11.29 -29.51
C TRP A 508 -22.31 -12.81 -29.30
N LEU A 509 -22.47 -13.28 -28.06
CA LEU A 509 -22.53 -14.73 -27.77
C LEU A 509 -23.65 -15.43 -28.49
N GLY A 510 -24.80 -14.75 -28.68
CA GLY A 510 -25.97 -15.33 -29.35
C GLY A 510 -25.92 -15.26 -30.88
N SER A 511 -25.31 -14.24 -31.47
CA SER A 511 -25.34 -13.99 -32.93
C SER A 511 -23.98 -14.08 -33.63
N GLY A 512 -22.86 -14.05 -32.88
CA GLY A 512 -21.50 -13.89 -33.41
C GLY A 512 -21.20 -12.49 -33.97
N GLN A 513 -22.16 -11.55 -33.88
CA GLN A 513 -21.95 -10.18 -34.35
C GLN A 513 -21.26 -9.33 -33.29
N LEU A 514 -20.05 -8.85 -33.61
CA LEU A 514 -19.29 -7.95 -32.73
C LEU A 514 -20.09 -6.68 -32.41
N PRO A 515 -19.92 -6.13 -31.18
CA PRO A 515 -20.44 -4.82 -30.83
C PRO A 515 -19.97 -3.73 -31.81
N ASN A 516 -20.80 -2.71 -32.02
CA ASN A 516 -20.48 -1.59 -32.90
C ASN A 516 -19.22 -0.87 -32.39
N ALA A 517 -18.24 -0.66 -33.28
CA ALA A 517 -16.99 0.04 -32.96
C ALA A 517 -17.21 1.45 -32.41
N GLN A 518 -18.27 2.16 -32.83
CA GLN A 518 -18.60 3.47 -32.25
C GLN A 518 -18.94 3.41 -30.76
N VAL A 519 -19.49 2.28 -30.30
CA VAL A 519 -19.81 2.05 -28.89
C VAL A 519 -18.57 1.60 -28.12
N THR A 520 -17.81 0.65 -28.68
CA THR A 520 -16.66 0.07 -28.00
C THR A 520 -15.46 1.02 -27.92
N ASN A 521 -15.35 2.00 -28.82
CA ASN A 521 -14.31 3.04 -28.76
C ASN A 521 -14.48 4.00 -27.56
N GLU A 522 -15.65 4.04 -26.97
CA GLU A 522 -15.94 4.84 -25.78
C GLU A 522 -15.80 4.03 -24.48
N TRP A 523 -15.53 2.73 -24.58
CA TRP A 523 -15.40 1.89 -23.41
C TRP A 523 -14.09 2.15 -22.67
N VAL A 524 -14.21 2.34 -21.36
CA VAL A 524 -13.10 2.41 -20.44
C VAL A 524 -12.63 1.01 -20.02
N THR A 525 -11.47 0.92 -19.39
CA THR A 525 -10.89 -0.36 -18.95
C THR A 525 -11.87 -1.20 -18.13
N GLN A 526 -12.62 -0.61 -17.20
CA GLN A 526 -13.58 -1.31 -16.34
C GLN A 526 -14.68 -2.00 -17.17
N GLN A 527 -15.12 -1.38 -18.26
CA GLN A 527 -16.10 -1.97 -19.17
C GLN A 527 -15.53 -3.16 -19.95
N TRP A 528 -14.28 -3.07 -20.41
CA TRP A 528 -13.57 -4.20 -21.04
C TRP A 528 -13.36 -5.35 -20.06
N VAL A 529 -12.99 -5.05 -18.82
CA VAL A 529 -12.87 -6.03 -17.74
C VAL A 529 -14.19 -6.77 -17.50
N ASN A 530 -15.31 -6.04 -17.42
CA ASN A 530 -16.64 -6.63 -17.29
C ASN A 530 -17.03 -7.47 -18.53
N PHE A 531 -16.73 -6.96 -19.74
CA PHE A 531 -17.04 -7.66 -20.99
C PHE A 531 -16.33 -9.01 -21.06
N ILE A 532 -15.01 -9.05 -20.80
CA ILE A 532 -14.21 -10.28 -20.84
C ILE A 532 -14.57 -11.20 -19.67
N GLY A 533 -14.68 -10.66 -18.46
CA GLY A 533 -14.97 -11.44 -17.23
C GLY A 533 -16.29 -12.20 -17.28
N GLY A 534 -17.27 -11.70 -18.04
CA GLY A 534 -18.57 -12.35 -18.20
C GLY A 534 -18.67 -13.34 -19.37
N MET A 535 -17.56 -13.68 -20.07
CA MET A 535 -17.59 -14.57 -21.24
C MET A 535 -17.87 -16.06 -20.92
N GLY A 536 -18.00 -16.41 -19.64
CA GLY A 536 -18.17 -17.79 -19.19
C GLY A 536 -16.86 -18.59 -19.18
N ASP A 537 -17.00 -19.92 -19.03
CA ASP A 537 -15.84 -20.79 -18.80
C ASP A 537 -14.99 -21.00 -20.06
N LYS A 538 -15.62 -21.14 -21.22
CA LYS A 538 -14.90 -21.40 -22.47
C LYS A 538 -15.59 -20.73 -23.66
N LEU A 539 -14.77 -20.35 -24.64
CA LEU A 539 -15.19 -19.93 -25.98
C LEU A 539 -14.56 -20.86 -27.02
N SER A 540 -15.08 -20.86 -28.26
CA SER A 540 -14.38 -21.53 -29.34
C SER A 540 -13.12 -20.74 -29.76
N VAL A 541 -12.15 -21.43 -30.36
CA VAL A 541 -10.93 -20.81 -30.88
C VAL A 541 -11.27 -19.71 -31.90
N GLU A 542 -12.28 -19.94 -32.73
CA GLU A 542 -12.76 -18.99 -33.74
C GLU A 542 -13.35 -17.73 -33.09
N GLN A 543 -14.10 -17.89 -31.99
CA GLN A 543 -14.65 -16.76 -31.23
C GLN A 543 -13.54 -15.93 -30.61
N LEU A 544 -12.51 -16.58 -30.01
CA LEU A 544 -11.35 -15.87 -29.45
C LEU A 544 -10.55 -15.16 -30.54
N ALA A 545 -10.30 -15.80 -31.67
CA ALA A 545 -9.62 -15.20 -32.81
C ALA A 545 -10.40 -13.98 -33.37
N GLN A 546 -11.72 -14.03 -33.36
CA GLN A 546 -12.58 -12.91 -33.79
C GLN A 546 -12.44 -11.71 -32.83
N LEU A 547 -12.49 -11.94 -31.50
CA LEU A 547 -12.31 -10.90 -30.49
C LEU A 547 -10.90 -10.30 -30.54
N ASP A 548 -9.90 -11.17 -30.62
CA ASP A 548 -8.50 -10.75 -30.61
C ASP A 548 -8.15 -9.92 -31.88
N LYS A 549 -8.64 -10.33 -33.03
CA LYS A 549 -8.51 -9.56 -34.28
C LYS A 549 -9.18 -8.19 -34.20
N ALA A 550 -10.32 -8.09 -33.51
CA ALA A 550 -11.09 -6.85 -33.42
C ALA A 550 -10.55 -5.87 -32.36
N TYR A 551 -10.09 -6.39 -31.23
CA TYR A 551 -9.79 -5.58 -30.04
C TYR A 551 -8.34 -5.69 -29.57
N HIS A 552 -7.51 -6.54 -30.19
CA HIS A 552 -6.08 -6.70 -29.90
C HIS A 552 -5.78 -7.00 -28.42
N PHE A 553 -6.56 -7.92 -27.81
CA PHE A 553 -6.39 -8.29 -26.42
C PHE A 553 -5.08 -9.05 -26.16
N THR A 554 -4.65 -9.89 -27.09
CA THR A 554 -3.34 -10.55 -27.02
C THR A 554 -2.23 -9.55 -27.24
N GLY A 555 -1.30 -9.48 -26.28
CA GLY A 555 -0.23 -8.48 -26.27
C GLY A 555 -0.64 -7.11 -25.70
N THR A 556 -1.85 -6.97 -25.16
CA THR A 556 -2.28 -5.73 -24.51
C THR A 556 -1.29 -5.27 -23.42
N PRO A 557 -0.94 -3.97 -23.35
CA PRO A 557 -0.14 -3.43 -22.26
C PRO A 557 -0.92 -3.30 -20.95
N ASN A 558 -2.27 -3.32 -21.01
CA ASN A 558 -3.14 -3.17 -19.85
C ASN A 558 -3.23 -4.49 -19.06
N GLY A 559 -2.63 -4.51 -17.87
CA GLY A 559 -2.56 -5.69 -17.02
C GLY A 559 -3.92 -6.21 -16.54
N GLU A 560 -4.89 -5.33 -16.32
CA GLU A 560 -6.23 -5.70 -15.87
C GLU A 560 -7.03 -6.41 -16.98
N ILE A 561 -6.80 -6.06 -18.24
CA ILE A 561 -7.34 -6.79 -19.40
C ILE A 561 -6.60 -8.12 -19.57
N ALA A 562 -5.26 -8.09 -19.51
CA ALA A 562 -4.43 -9.28 -19.69
C ALA A 562 -4.75 -10.40 -18.69
N MET A 563 -4.92 -10.06 -17.40
CA MET A 563 -5.22 -11.04 -16.35
C MET A 563 -6.58 -11.72 -16.49
N ARG A 564 -7.46 -11.18 -17.31
CA ARG A 564 -8.77 -11.79 -17.63
C ARG A 564 -8.77 -12.50 -18.99
N TRP A 565 -8.09 -11.92 -19.97
CA TRP A 565 -7.98 -12.48 -21.31
C TRP A 565 -7.15 -13.77 -21.35
N TYR A 566 -5.97 -13.76 -20.77
CA TYR A 566 -5.06 -14.91 -20.84
C TYR A 566 -5.62 -16.19 -20.17
N PRO A 567 -6.19 -16.17 -18.96
CA PRO A 567 -6.86 -17.36 -18.43
C PRO A 567 -7.98 -17.88 -19.33
N LEU A 568 -8.77 -17.01 -19.96
CA LEU A 568 -9.80 -17.41 -20.92
C LEU A 568 -9.20 -18.10 -22.15
N THR A 569 -8.11 -17.57 -22.71
CA THR A 569 -7.43 -18.18 -23.86
C THR A 569 -6.82 -19.54 -23.51
N ILE A 570 -6.23 -19.68 -22.31
CA ILE A 570 -5.62 -20.94 -21.84
C ILE A 570 -6.67 -22.03 -21.73
N ARG A 571 -7.75 -21.81 -20.98
CA ARG A 571 -8.78 -22.83 -20.77
C ARG A 571 -9.60 -23.16 -22.02
N SER A 572 -9.61 -22.26 -22.98
CA SER A 572 -10.27 -22.45 -24.28
C SER A 572 -9.35 -23.04 -25.35
N GLY A 573 -8.04 -23.20 -25.08
CA GLY A 573 -7.09 -23.80 -26.03
C GLY A 573 -6.65 -22.88 -27.18
N TYR A 574 -6.72 -21.55 -27.01
CA TYR A 574 -6.25 -20.57 -28.00
C TYR A 574 -4.73 -20.40 -27.90
N LEU A 575 -4.00 -21.23 -28.64
CA LEU A 575 -2.54 -21.35 -28.54
C LEU A 575 -1.78 -20.16 -29.11
N GLU A 576 -2.39 -19.37 -29.99
CA GLU A 576 -1.81 -18.15 -30.57
C GLU A 576 -1.44 -17.12 -29.49
N ALA A 577 -2.11 -17.12 -28.35
CA ALA A 577 -1.81 -16.23 -27.24
C ALA A 577 -0.55 -16.65 -26.43
N ARG A 578 -0.07 -17.91 -26.52
CA ARG A 578 1.04 -18.43 -25.68
C ARG A 578 2.32 -17.59 -25.73
N PRO A 579 2.82 -17.12 -26.89
CA PRO A 579 4.03 -16.31 -26.93
C PRO A 579 3.90 -14.99 -26.12
N GLU A 580 2.73 -14.36 -26.18
CA GLU A 580 2.49 -13.11 -25.45
C GLU A 580 2.20 -13.37 -23.97
N ILE A 581 1.60 -14.50 -23.60
CA ILE A 581 1.49 -14.95 -22.20
C ILE A 581 2.88 -15.10 -21.59
N ALA A 582 3.80 -15.80 -22.26
CA ALA A 582 5.19 -15.96 -21.79
C ALA A 582 5.86 -14.61 -21.56
N LYS A 583 5.81 -13.71 -22.55
CA LYS A 583 6.37 -12.36 -22.44
C LYS A 583 5.76 -11.56 -21.30
N PHE A 584 4.45 -11.68 -21.08
CA PHE A 584 3.74 -10.97 -20.02
C PHE A 584 4.21 -11.42 -18.64
N ILE A 585 4.20 -12.72 -18.36
CA ILE A 585 4.62 -13.27 -17.06
C ILE A 585 6.14 -13.13 -16.82
N GLU A 586 6.97 -13.10 -17.86
CA GLU A 586 8.41 -12.85 -17.75
C GLU A 586 8.72 -11.38 -17.39
N ARG A 587 7.87 -10.44 -17.82
CA ARG A 587 8.06 -9.01 -17.60
C ARG A 587 7.40 -8.49 -16.34
N VAL A 588 6.22 -9.00 -15.98
CA VAL A 588 5.38 -8.48 -14.90
C VAL A 588 5.48 -9.37 -13.67
N GLY A 589 5.89 -8.80 -12.54
CA GLY A 589 5.97 -9.50 -11.25
C GLY A 589 4.79 -9.24 -10.31
N ARG A 590 3.81 -8.40 -10.68
CA ARG A 590 2.64 -8.09 -9.85
C ARG A 590 1.74 -9.32 -9.69
N ARG A 591 1.65 -9.83 -8.45
CA ARG A 591 0.94 -11.09 -8.13
C ARG A 591 -0.51 -11.12 -8.60
N LYS A 592 -1.27 -10.04 -8.38
CA LYS A 592 -2.68 -9.93 -8.83
C LYS A 592 -2.83 -10.29 -10.31
N LEU A 593 -1.87 -9.85 -11.14
CA LEU A 593 -1.97 -9.98 -12.60
C LEU A 593 -1.51 -11.35 -13.12
N ILE A 594 -0.50 -11.95 -12.50
CA ILE A 594 0.12 -13.17 -13.02
C ILE A 594 -0.39 -14.46 -12.37
N MET A 595 -0.82 -14.42 -11.10
CA MET A 595 -1.27 -15.63 -10.40
C MET A 595 -2.50 -16.28 -11.04
N PRO A 596 -3.53 -15.54 -11.54
CA PRO A 596 -4.63 -16.14 -12.29
C PRO A 596 -4.20 -16.87 -13.56
N ILE A 597 -3.13 -16.39 -14.23
CA ILE A 597 -2.58 -17.00 -15.44
C ILE A 597 -1.90 -18.32 -15.07
N TYR A 598 -1.02 -18.31 -14.06
CA TYR A 598 -0.38 -19.52 -13.57
C TYR A 598 -1.39 -20.55 -13.05
N ALA A 599 -2.41 -20.10 -12.31
CA ALA A 599 -3.46 -20.98 -11.79
C ALA A 599 -4.27 -21.67 -12.90
N GLU A 600 -4.46 -20.99 -14.03
CA GLU A 600 -5.12 -21.63 -15.18
C GLU A 600 -4.20 -22.59 -15.92
N LEU A 601 -2.92 -22.23 -16.12
CA LEU A 601 -1.93 -23.06 -16.78
C LEU A 601 -1.73 -24.42 -16.09
N VAL A 602 -1.62 -24.43 -14.76
CA VAL A 602 -1.34 -25.68 -14.02
C VAL A 602 -2.47 -26.69 -14.00
N LYS A 603 -3.66 -26.36 -14.53
CA LYS A 603 -4.81 -27.29 -14.60
C LYS A 603 -4.62 -28.43 -15.61
N THR A 604 -3.63 -28.33 -16.51
CA THR A 604 -3.34 -29.36 -17.51
C THR A 604 -1.84 -29.71 -17.52
N PRO A 605 -1.45 -30.94 -17.88
CA PRO A 605 -0.04 -31.34 -17.95
C PRO A 605 0.80 -30.47 -18.91
N ASP A 606 0.24 -30.14 -20.08
CA ASP A 606 0.90 -29.29 -21.09
C ASP A 606 1.03 -27.84 -20.58
N GLY A 607 -0.02 -27.31 -19.94
CA GLY A 607 0.02 -26.00 -19.32
C GLY A 607 0.99 -25.93 -18.13
N LEU A 608 1.07 -26.98 -17.30
CA LEU A 608 2.05 -27.05 -16.21
C LEU A 608 3.48 -27.01 -16.75
N ALA A 609 3.80 -27.78 -17.79
CA ALA A 609 5.12 -27.74 -18.42
C ALA A 609 5.47 -26.35 -18.96
N PHE A 610 4.51 -25.69 -19.63
CA PHE A 610 4.68 -24.31 -20.12
C PHE A 610 4.85 -23.30 -18.97
N ALA A 611 4.11 -23.46 -17.86
CA ALA A 611 4.24 -22.62 -16.67
C ALA A 611 5.63 -22.76 -16.04
N GLU A 612 6.15 -23.98 -15.92
CA GLU A 612 7.49 -24.25 -15.37
C GLU A 612 8.60 -23.65 -16.24
N GLU A 613 8.51 -23.83 -17.55
CA GLU A 613 9.47 -23.26 -18.50
C GLU A 613 9.48 -21.71 -18.43
N SER A 614 8.30 -21.11 -18.47
CA SER A 614 8.14 -19.65 -18.39
C SER A 614 8.59 -19.11 -17.03
N PHE A 615 8.27 -19.80 -15.93
CA PHE A 615 8.72 -19.42 -14.59
C PHE A 615 10.25 -19.51 -14.45
N ALA A 616 10.89 -20.52 -15.02
CA ALA A 616 12.35 -20.61 -14.98
C ALA A 616 13.04 -19.38 -15.61
N ARG A 617 12.45 -18.80 -16.67
CA ARG A 617 12.94 -17.56 -17.28
C ARG A 617 12.55 -16.32 -16.47
N ALA A 618 11.35 -16.29 -15.90
CA ALA A 618 10.83 -15.15 -15.12
C ALA A 618 11.47 -15.01 -13.73
N LYS A 619 11.77 -16.15 -13.07
CA LYS A 619 12.22 -16.23 -11.68
C LYS A 619 13.36 -15.26 -11.32
N PRO A 620 14.43 -15.09 -12.13
CA PRO A 620 15.50 -14.14 -11.80
C PRO A 620 15.00 -12.68 -11.64
N GLY A 621 13.88 -12.33 -12.30
CA GLY A 621 13.27 -11.02 -12.27
C GLY A 621 12.16 -10.84 -11.24
N TYR A 622 11.76 -11.89 -10.54
CA TYR A 622 10.67 -11.81 -9.58
C TYR A 622 11.13 -11.40 -8.18
N HIS A 623 10.30 -10.65 -7.50
CA HIS A 623 10.44 -10.41 -6.05
C HIS A 623 10.36 -11.73 -5.27
N PRO A 624 11.09 -11.91 -4.13
CA PRO A 624 11.00 -13.12 -3.30
C PRO A 624 9.58 -13.56 -2.95
N ILE A 625 8.70 -12.61 -2.63
CA ILE A 625 7.27 -12.87 -2.32
C ILE A 625 6.54 -13.50 -3.54
N THR A 626 6.76 -12.95 -4.73
CA THR A 626 6.17 -13.49 -5.98
C THR A 626 6.73 -14.87 -6.29
N THR A 627 8.03 -15.04 -6.16
CA THR A 627 8.72 -16.32 -6.34
C THR A 627 8.12 -17.41 -5.45
N ALA A 628 7.99 -17.12 -4.14
CA ALA A 628 7.41 -18.06 -3.18
C ALA A 628 5.96 -18.45 -3.54
N SER A 629 5.15 -17.49 -3.99
CA SER A 629 3.76 -17.74 -4.39
C SER A 629 3.66 -18.67 -5.61
N VAL A 630 4.47 -18.43 -6.64
CA VAL A 630 4.47 -19.27 -7.85
C VAL A 630 5.04 -20.66 -7.54
N GLU A 631 6.13 -20.75 -6.76
CA GLU A 631 6.70 -22.05 -6.35
C GLU A 631 5.72 -22.90 -5.55
N ALA A 632 4.98 -22.29 -4.62
CA ALA A 632 3.95 -22.99 -3.85
C ALA A 632 2.82 -23.51 -4.76
N LEU A 633 2.38 -22.73 -5.75
CA LEU A 633 1.37 -23.16 -6.71
C LEU A 633 1.85 -24.32 -7.57
N LEU A 634 3.06 -24.22 -8.15
CA LEU A 634 3.65 -25.28 -8.98
C LEU A 634 3.87 -26.58 -8.17
N ALA A 635 4.31 -26.46 -6.91
CA ALA A 635 4.49 -27.61 -6.03
C ALA A 635 3.18 -28.34 -5.73
N ARG A 636 2.11 -27.61 -5.43
CA ARG A 636 0.76 -28.19 -5.23
C ARG A 636 0.26 -28.90 -6.49
N ALA A 637 0.38 -28.28 -7.65
CA ALA A 637 -0.02 -28.85 -8.92
C ALA A 637 0.73 -30.16 -9.23
N LYS A 638 2.04 -30.21 -8.99
CA LYS A 638 2.85 -31.44 -9.11
C LYS A 638 2.43 -32.56 -8.16
N ALA A 639 1.97 -32.20 -6.98
CA ALA A 639 1.45 -33.16 -5.99
C ALA A 639 0.01 -33.63 -6.32
N GLY A 640 -0.59 -33.18 -7.43
CA GLY A 640 -1.96 -33.50 -7.82
C GLY A 640 -3.02 -32.87 -6.92
N GLN A 641 -2.66 -31.82 -6.18
CA GLN A 641 -3.58 -31.03 -5.38
C GLN A 641 -4.21 -29.95 -6.26
N THR A 642 -5.49 -29.69 -6.06
CA THR A 642 -6.18 -28.59 -6.77
C THR A 642 -5.49 -27.26 -6.46
N PRO A 643 -5.25 -26.42 -7.48
CA PRO A 643 -4.58 -25.13 -7.33
C PRO A 643 -5.27 -24.19 -6.34
#